data_07f409845450b0b6c4dece3cd0793931
#
_entry.id   07f409845450b0b6c4dece3cd0793931
#
_cell.length_a   1.000
_cell.length_b   1.000
_cell.length_c   1.000
_cell.angle_alpha   90.00
_cell.angle_beta   90.00
_cell.angle_gamma   90.00
#
_symmetry.space_group_name_H-M   'P 1'
#
loop_
_entity.id
_entity.type
_entity.pdbx_description
1 polymer ?
#
loop_
_entity_poly.entity_id
_entity_poly.type
_entity_poly.pdbx_seq_one_letter_code
_entity_poly.pdbx_strand_id
1 'polypeptide(L)'
;MSERNYDFRQRHWEYHKPDRRNPERTASAGEIMLTDEWKIGYAPGNPITAIAANDFQEYLEKSMNLSLPITRQDGEKTLWLEVSDSVAEGFILDVKENHINITAAEDKMSFRATIHVEDLMNLEEAPVLALGRFERRPMYTTRTVHSGTGLDAYPEQELLALLHAGYDTIDLFLVGIDRNRLGYCDFNDVIERAAKYGINTIFHNYIQTYIHPDEEGAQEKFDAVYGDLIRRYPKISAIGLCGEALEFPSRDKATTGKPHTQSVIDGIPDTRPSPGWYPCEDYPAYIQCIERAVHKFNPQTSVSYSTYNWGYCPLELRKKFLDNYPKNVTLSICFEIFSKRTLEGLHTPVMDYTMSADEPGYYFQSECEEAHKRGITVTGNVNTAGIAWDFGCIPLVPAPAKILKRDLHLREARKKWNLRDHYCTHHYGWWNSVAADLGKWTGWEDFEPDYDELLTKIAIRDYGKEAAPHVRKAWDYWSEGMNHYIASNEDQYGPWRVGPAYPFIFQPSISRTMADKEIKFPTAPHAHFGHCIIKTFYRPYENSEQTPGFLRYPVEIRSLQKMLDLWNKGLAEAVLAVEKAEPKKKDEAKRLEALGHFIRNAVITTIHIKEWWRANIAMQASSTAEEAEKYLDEIEKIAAEEVENVKDTIPVVEFDSRLGWEPSMEYVCDKWHLEWKLRQIESALRETTAYRRMLNLHKQ
;
A
#
# COMPACT_ATOMS: atom_id res chain seq x y z
N MET A 1 18.28 11.78 17.61
CA MET A 1 18.01 10.88 18.74
C MET A 1 17.61 9.54 18.16
N SER A 2 17.99 8.43 18.78
CA SER A 2 17.54 7.10 18.39
C SER A 2 16.07 6.89 18.82
N GLU A 3 15.25 6.35 17.93
CA GLU A 3 13.88 5.95 18.23
C GLU A 3 13.85 4.50 18.73
N ARG A 4 12.91 4.18 19.61
CA ARG A 4 12.60 2.81 19.99
C ARG A 4 11.60 2.23 18.99
N ASN A 5 11.56 0.91 18.88
CA ASN A 5 10.53 0.21 18.11
C ASN A 5 9.14 0.72 18.50
N TYR A 6 8.29 0.95 17.49
CA TYR A 6 6.93 1.50 17.56
C TYR A 6 6.81 3.00 17.89
N ASP A 7 7.87 3.75 18.17
CA ASP A 7 7.78 5.20 18.38
C ASP A 7 7.24 5.93 17.12
N PHE A 8 7.44 5.35 15.91
CA PHE A 8 6.87 5.87 14.67
C PHE A 8 5.35 6.04 14.69
N ARG A 9 4.63 5.27 15.51
CA ARG A 9 3.16 5.35 15.61
C ARG A 9 2.69 6.73 16.03
N GLN A 10 3.41 7.39 16.92
CA GLN A 10 3.08 8.75 17.33
C GLN A 10 3.14 9.72 16.14
N ARG A 11 4.16 9.61 15.29
CA ARG A 11 4.30 10.41 14.07
C ARG A 11 3.23 10.09 13.03
N HIS A 12 2.85 8.83 12.93
CA HIS A 12 1.79 8.38 12.03
C HIS A 12 0.43 8.96 12.42
N TRP A 13 0.18 9.11 13.72
CA TRP A 13 -1.07 9.66 14.26
C TRP A 13 -1.06 11.18 14.42
N GLU A 14 0.07 11.85 14.15
CA GLU A 14 0.16 13.31 14.21
C GLU A 14 -0.29 13.94 12.89
N TYR A 15 -1.59 14.08 12.70
CA TYR A 15 -2.20 14.65 11.49
C TYR A 15 -2.17 16.18 11.47
N HIS A 16 -2.31 16.88 12.59
CA HIS A 16 -2.07 18.31 12.71
C HIS A 16 -0.60 18.56 13.12
N LYS A 17 0.23 18.89 12.13
CA LYS A 17 1.65 19.19 12.40
C LYS A 17 1.80 20.51 13.15
N PRO A 18 2.51 20.56 14.29
CA PRO A 18 2.65 21.77 15.08
C PRO A 18 3.48 22.84 14.36
N ASP A 19 3.23 24.10 14.70
CA ASP A 19 4.03 25.27 14.31
C ASP A 19 4.34 25.37 12.80
N ARG A 20 3.39 24.96 11.96
CA ARG A 20 3.56 24.98 10.50
C ARG A 20 3.54 26.42 9.94
N ARG A 21 2.93 27.36 10.66
CA ARG A 21 2.77 28.74 10.21
C ARG A 21 4.10 29.42 9.91
N ASN A 22 4.19 30.01 8.71
CA ASN A 22 5.22 30.98 8.35
C ASN A 22 4.74 32.40 8.71
N PRO A 23 5.32 33.06 9.71
CA PRO A 23 4.87 34.40 10.15
C PRO A 23 5.10 35.50 9.11
N GLU A 24 5.98 35.27 8.12
CA GLU A 24 6.27 36.24 7.05
C GLU A 24 5.24 36.17 5.91
N ARG A 25 4.44 35.10 5.82
CA ARG A 25 3.41 34.96 4.80
C ARG A 25 2.19 35.82 5.15
N THR A 26 1.90 36.80 4.32
CA THR A 26 0.72 37.66 4.41
C THR A 26 -0.18 37.47 3.22
N ALA A 27 -1.48 37.82 3.36
CA ALA A 27 -2.41 37.77 2.23
C ALA A 27 -1.98 38.69 1.10
N SER A 28 -2.02 38.23 -0.12
CA SER A 28 -1.81 39.02 -1.34
C SER A 28 -3.14 39.51 -1.90
N ALA A 29 -3.08 40.30 -3.00
CA ALA A 29 -4.30 40.73 -3.69
C ALA A 29 -5.13 39.53 -4.16
N GLY A 30 -6.41 39.47 -3.78
CA GLY A 30 -7.29 38.34 -4.09
C GLY A 30 -7.28 37.23 -3.05
N GLU A 31 -6.64 37.43 -1.91
CA GLU A 31 -6.64 36.47 -0.78
C GLU A 31 -7.15 37.16 0.49
N ILE A 32 -7.60 36.31 1.41
CA ILE A 32 -7.89 36.71 2.80
C ILE A 32 -7.00 35.93 3.75
N MET A 33 -6.72 36.55 4.92
CA MET A 33 -6.07 35.88 6.05
C MET A 33 -7.02 35.82 7.23
N LEU A 34 -7.18 34.63 7.83
CA LEU A 34 -7.89 34.51 9.11
C LEU A 34 -7.04 35.17 10.22
N THR A 35 -7.71 35.96 11.06
CA THR A 35 -7.16 36.62 12.24
C THR A 35 -7.96 36.23 13.48
N ASP A 36 -7.55 36.67 14.66
CA ASP A 36 -8.25 36.48 15.94
C ASP A 36 -9.66 37.09 16.01
N GLU A 37 -10.02 37.94 15.04
CA GLU A 37 -11.39 38.45 14.90
C GLU A 37 -12.39 37.44 14.32
N TRP A 38 -11.91 36.36 13.70
CA TRP A 38 -12.74 35.36 13.07
C TRP A 38 -13.29 34.36 14.09
N LYS A 39 -14.34 33.68 13.68
CA LYS A 39 -14.98 32.58 14.43
C LYS A 39 -15.19 31.40 13.51
N ILE A 40 -15.28 30.21 14.10
CA ILE A 40 -15.72 29.00 13.41
C ILE A 40 -17.15 28.75 13.80
N GLY A 41 -18.06 28.65 12.84
CA GLY A 41 -19.47 28.44 13.10
C GLY A 41 -20.02 27.22 12.37
N TYR A 42 -21.09 26.63 12.91
CA TYR A 42 -21.78 25.54 12.23
C TYR A 42 -23.25 25.44 12.55
N ALA A 43 -24.05 25.00 11.56
CA ALA A 43 -25.48 24.77 11.69
C ALA A 43 -25.74 23.58 12.62
N PRO A 44 -26.78 23.69 13.49
CA PRO A 44 -27.17 22.59 14.39
C PRO A 44 -27.78 21.42 13.62
N GLY A 45 -27.73 20.22 14.22
CA GLY A 45 -28.37 19.01 13.69
C GLY A 45 -27.46 18.01 13.01
N ASN A 46 -26.21 18.39 12.69
CA ASN A 46 -25.23 17.57 12.00
C ASN A 46 -24.05 17.25 12.94
N PRO A 47 -24.00 16.03 13.53
CA PRO A 47 -22.99 15.70 14.54
C PRO A 47 -21.57 15.65 13.98
N ILE A 48 -21.36 15.18 12.73
CA ILE A 48 -20.04 15.13 12.11
C ILE A 48 -19.54 16.54 11.78
N THR A 49 -20.43 17.43 11.31
CA THR A 49 -20.11 18.85 11.10
C THR A 49 -19.62 19.53 12.38
N ALA A 50 -20.24 19.19 13.53
CA ALA A 50 -19.79 19.69 14.82
C ALA A 50 -18.39 19.19 15.19
N ILE A 51 -18.08 17.93 14.90
CA ILE A 51 -16.74 17.35 15.10
C ILE A 51 -15.74 18.04 14.18
N ALA A 52 -16.08 18.20 12.90
CA ALA A 52 -15.23 18.87 11.90
C ALA A 52 -14.88 20.32 12.30
N ALA A 53 -15.83 21.07 12.86
CA ALA A 53 -15.57 22.42 13.35
C ALA A 53 -14.58 22.46 14.52
N ASN A 54 -14.69 21.50 15.46
CA ASN A 54 -13.76 21.42 16.59
C ASN A 54 -12.38 20.93 16.16
N ASP A 55 -12.30 19.97 15.24
CA ASP A 55 -11.06 19.48 14.67
C ASP A 55 -10.31 20.59 13.90
N PHE A 56 -11.04 21.38 13.10
CA PHE A 56 -10.49 22.53 12.39
C PHE A 56 -10.01 23.64 13.36
N GLN A 57 -10.70 23.83 14.50
CA GLN A 57 -10.23 24.73 15.57
C GLN A 57 -8.89 24.24 16.13
N GLU A 58 -8.76 22.94 16.43
CA GLU A 58 -7.50 22.34 16.90
C GLU A 58 -6.38 22.50 15.86
N TYR A 59 -6.69 22.29 14.59
CA TYR A 59 -5.74 22.52 13.49
C TYR A 59 -5.22 23.97 13.49
N LEU A 60 -6.12 24.96 13.52
CA LEU A 60 -5.71 26.37 13.51
C LEU A 60 -4.86 26.71 14.72
N GLU A 61 -5.21 26.21 15.90
CA GLU A 61 -4.44 26.45 17.12
C GLU A 61 -3.06 25.80 17.04
N LYS A 62 -3.00 24.52 16.70
CA LYS A 62 -1.77 23.71 16.73
C LYS A 62 -0.83 24.01 15.56
N SER A 63 -1.38 24.12 14.34
CA SER A 63 -0.58 24.25 13.12
C SER A 63 -0.39 25.71 12.70
N MET A 64 -1.39 26.57 12.91
CA MET A 64 -1.38 27.96 12.44
C MET A 64 -1.20 28.99 13.56
N ASN A 65 -1.06 28.55 14.81
CA ASN A 65 -0.93 29.42 15.99
C ASN A 65 -2.05 30.48 16.03
N LEU A 66 -3.28 30.06 15.75
CA LEU A 66 -4.46 30.91 15.67
C LEU A 66 -5.63 30.28 16.44
N SER A 67 -6.02 30.86 17.57
CA SER A 67 -7.13 30.35 18.38
C SER A 67 -8.42 31.11 18.03
N LEU A 68 -9.40 30.41 17.45
CA LEU A 68 -10.69 30.98 17.06
C LEU A 68 -11.83 30.37 17.91
N PRO A 69 -12.79 31.19 18.38
CA PRO A 69 -13.91 30.67 19.15
C PRO A 69 -14.94 29.94 18.25
N ILE A 70 -15.57 28.91 18.81
CA ILE A 70 -16.72 28.25 18.18
C ILE A 70 -17.99 29.04 18.43
N THR A 71 -18.84 29.20 17.40
CA THR A 71 -20.14 29.87 17.46
C THR A 71 -21.27 29.02 16.88
N ARG A 72 -22.51 29.31 17.32
CA ARG A 72 -23.75 28.75 16.76
C ARG A 72 -24.53 29.75 15.94
N GLN A 73 -23.98 30.93 15.73
CA GLN A 73 -24.59 32.01 14.99
C GLN A 73 -23.71 32.41 13.84
N ASP A 74 -24.27 32.43 12.64
CA ASP A 74 -23.62 32.94 11.46
C ASP A 74 -23.52 34.47 11.51
N GLY A 75 -22.50 35.05 10.86
CA GLY A 75 -22.30 36.51 10.85
C GLY A 75 -20.98 36.91 10.20
N GLU A 76 -20.66 38.20 10.36
CA GLU A 76 -19.36 38.73 9.87
C GLU A 76 -18.17 38.04 10.57
N LYS A 77 -17.06 37.92 9.83
CA LYS A 77 -15.83 37.23 10.28
C LYS A 77 -16.10 35.82 10.79
N THR A 78 -16.99 35.09 10.11
CA THR A 78 -17.30 33.70 10.42
C THR A 78 -16.91 32.77 9.26
N LEU A 79 -16.21 31.68 9.57
CA LEU A 79 -16.12 30.51 8.74
C LEU A 79 -17.30 29.61 9.15
N TRP A 80 -18.31 29.53 8.30
CA TRP A 80 -19.57 28.85 8.57
C TRP A 80 -19.66 27.52 7.86
N LEU A 81 -20.00 26.46 8.59
CA LEU A 81 -20.20 25.11 8.10
C LEU A 81 -21.70 24.76 8.10
N GLU A 82 -22.21 24.33 6.97
CA GLU A 82 -23.60 23.87 6.86
C GLU A 82 -23.74 22.68 5.90
N VAL A 83 -24.79 21.89 6.11
CA VAL A 83 -25.23 20.84 5.19
C VAL A 83 -26.49 21.30 4.50
N SER A 84 -26.57 21.16 3.16
CA SER A 84 -27.70 21.65 2.38
C SER A 84 -27.96 20.79 1.14
N ASP A 85 -29.24 20.47 0.90
CA ASP A 85 -29.70 19.81 -0.32
C ASP A 85 -29.48 20.64 -1.60
N SER A 86 -29.07 21.91 -1.46
CA SER A 86 -28.69 22.75 -2.61
C SER A 86 -27.38 22.29 -3.29
N VAL A 87 -26.58 21.48 -2.61
CA VAL A 87 -25.38 20.84 -3.13
C VAL A 87 -25.70 19.37 -3.36
N ALA A 88 -25.67 18.93 -4.60
CA ALA A 88 -26.03 17.55 -4.95
C ALA A 88 -24.98 16.53 -4.51
N GLU A 89 -23.69 16.90 -4.57
CA GLU A 89 -22.56 16.03 -4.21
C GLU A 89 -21.35 16.91 -3.84
N GLY A 90 -20.53 16.44 -2.89
CA GLY A 90 -19.32 17.15 -2.51
C GLY A 90 -19.60 18.37 -1.64
N PHE A 91 -18.90 19.48 -1.90
CA PHE A 91 -19.09 20.74 -1.16
C PHE A 91 -18.76 21.96 -2.02
N ILE A 92 -19.24 23.10 -1.54
CA ILE A 92 -18.90 24.41 -2.08
C ILE A 92 -18.17 25.20 -0.99
N LEU A 93 -17.02 25.75 -1.32
CA LEU A 93 -16.26 26.71 -0.52
C LEU A 93 -16.43 28.11 -1.14
N ASP A 94 -17.14 29.02 -0.47
CA ASP A 94 -17.37 30.41 -0.89
C ASP A 94 -16.61 31.35 0.04
N VAL A 95 -15.50 31.94 -0.44
CA VAL A 95 -14.58 32.78 0.33
C VAL A 95 -14.78 34.23 -0.06
N LYS A 96 -15.24 35.04 0.89
CA LYS A 96 -15.42 36.51 0.78
C LYS A 96 -14.57 37.23 1.81
N GLU A 97 -14.36 38.53 1.65
CA GLU A 97 -13.51 39.33 2.53
C GLU A 97 -13.84 39.23 4.03
N ASN A 98 -15.15 39.12 4.35
CA ASN A 98 -15.62 39.09 5.73
C ASN A 98 -16.43 37.84 6.08
N HIS A 99 -16.48 36.84 5.22
CA HIS A 99 -17.27 35.62 5.46
C HIS A 99 -16.76 34.46 4.60
N ILE A 100 -16.67 33.28 5.19
CA ILE A 100 -16.38 32.04 4.49
C ILE A 100 -17.55 31.09 4.72
N ASN A 101 -18.15 30.58 3.66
CA ASN A 101 -19.18 29.56 3.77
C ASN A 101 -18.70 28.24 3.16
N ILE A 102 -18.86 27.15 3.91
CA ILE A 102 -18.63 25.78 3.46
C ILE A 102 -20.00 25.07 3.50
N THR A 103 -20.58 24.85 2.30
CA THR A 103 -21.84 24.15 2.14
C THR A 103 -21.56 22.73 1.65
N ALA A 104 -21.84 21.72 2.45
CA ALA A 104 -21.64 20.31 2.13
C ALA A 104 -22.95 19.63 1.72
N ALA A 105 -22.89 18.64 0.83
CA ALA A 105 -24.03 17.84 0.41
C ALA A 105 -24.54 16.90 1.53
N GLU A 106 -23.66 16.46 2.41
CA GLU A 106 -23.98 15.56 3.51
C GLU A 106 -23.03 15.78 4.70
N ASP A 107 -23.45 15.34 5.90
CA ASP A 107 -22.76 15.61 7.16
C ASP A 107 -21.26 15.19 7.13
N LYS A 108 -20.95 13.98 6.66
CA LYS A 108 -19.55 13.50 6.54
C LYS A 108 -18.71 14.32 5.57
N MET A 109 -19.33 14.95 4.56
CA MET A 109 -18.62 15.79 3.59
C MET A 109 -18.14 17.10 4.20
N SER A 110 -18.78 17.59 5.27
CA SER A 110 -18.30 18.76 6.02
C SER A 110 -16.89 18.54 6.57
N PHE A 111 -16.58 17.34 7.05
CA PHE A 111 -15.24 17.01 7.54
C PHE A 111 -14.21 16.99 6.42
N ARG A 112 -14.54 16.38 5.29
CA ARG A 112 -13.64 16.41 4.11
C ARG A 112 -13.42 17.83 3.59
N ALA A 113 -14.42 18.70 3.71
CA ALA A 113 -14.31 20.09 3.31
C ALA A 113 -13.39 20.90 4.22
N THR A 114 -13.45 20.70 5.55
CA THR A 114 -12.51 21.36 6.48
C THR A 114 -11.09 20.87 6.25
N ILE A 115 -10.86 19.57 6.05
CA ILE A 115 -9.54 19.03 5.72
C ILE A 115 -9.01 19.63 4.41
N HIS A 116 -9.86 19.83 3.39
CA HIS A 116 -9.44 20.49 2.16
C HIS A 116 -8.99 21.94 2.40
N VAL A 117 -9.68 22.67 3.30
CA VAL A 117 -9.26 24.02 3.69
C VAL A 117 -7.92 24.01 4.44
N GLU A 118 -7.72 23.03 5.32
CA GLU A 118 -6.42 22.80 5.98
C GLU A 118 -5.30 22.53 4.96
N ASP A 119 -5.57 21.70 3.95
CA ASP A 119 -4.60 21.41 2.90
C ASP A 119 -4.21 22.66 2.11
N LEU A 120 -5.18 23.54 1.78
CA LEU A 120 -4.91 24.83 1.15
C LEU A 120 -4.02 25.72 2.04
N MET A 121 -4.35 25.83 3.33
CA MET A 121 -3.58 26.61 4.29
C MET A 121 -2.19 26.00 4.56
N ASN A 122 -2.09 24.67 4.58
CA ASN A 122 -0.82 23.96 4.75
C ASN A 122 0.15 24.22 3.59
N LEU A 123 -0.34 24.26 2.35
CA LEU A 123 0.50 24.56 1.18
C LEU A 123 1.01 26.01 1.19
N GLU A 124 0.25 26.91 1.78
CA GLU A 124 0.64 28.32 1.94
C GLU A 124 1.41 28.58 3.25
N GLU A 125 1.50 27.59 4.13
CA GLU A 125 2.07 27.71 5.49
C GLU A 125 1.48 28.89 6.27
N ALA A 126 0.22 29.24 6.01
CA ALA A 126 -0.49 30.35 6.64
C ALA A 126 -2.00 30.16 6.55
N PRO A 127 -2.79 30.74 7.47
CA PRO A 127 -4.25 30.67 7.42
C PRO A 127 -4.81 31.62 6.34
N VAL A 128 -4.38 31.44 5.10
CA VAL A 128 -4.71 32.25 3.92
C VAL A 128 -5.56 31.45 2.95
N LEU A 129 -6.58 32.07 2.38
CA LEU A 129 -7.45 31.50 1.35
C LEU A 129 -7.64 32.48 0.20
N ALA A 130 -7.69 31.98 -1.02
CA ALA A 130 -8.06 32.75 -2.19
C ALA A 130 -9.54 33.14 -2.15
N LEU A 131 -9.84 34.39 -2.53
CA LEU A 131 -11.23 34.85 -2.70
C LEU A 131 -11.88 34.15 -3.88
N GLY A 132 -13.13 33.74 -3.72
CA GLY A 132 -13.88 33.11 -4.80
C GLY A 132 -14.80 32.01 -4.32
N ARG A 133 -15.46 31.36 -5.29
CA ARG A 133 -16.35 30.23 -5.07
C ARG A 133 -15.77 28.99 -5.75
N PHE A 134 -15.51 27.96 -4.96
CA PHE A 134 -14.87 26.72 -5.38
C PHE A 134 -15.78 25.53 -5.09
N GLU A 135 -16.06 24.74 -6.12
CA GLU A 135 -16.81 23.50 -6.01
C GLU A 135 -15.85 22.31 -6.02
N ARG A 136 -16.14 21.29 -5.19
CA ARG A 136 -15.36 20.07 -5.10
C ARG A 136 -16.29 18.86 -5.04
N ARG A 137 -16.23 18.03 -6.07
CA ARG A 137 -16.93 16.75 -6.11
C ARG A 137 -15.93 15.60 -6.01
N PRO A 138 -16.17 14.59 -5.15
CA PRO A 138 -15.25 13.47 -5.03
C PRO A 138 -15.22 12.66 -6.33
N MET A 139 -14.01 12.32 -6.78
CA MET A 139 -13.79 11.46 -7.95
C MET A 139 -14.30 10.04 -7.70
N TYR A 140 -14.16 9.55 -6.47
CA TYR A 140 -14.50 8.21 -6.04
C TYR A 140 -15.50 8.23 -4.91
N THR A 141 -16.44 7.29 -4.90
CA THR A 141 -17.41 7.13 -3.81
C THR A 141 -16.70 6.71 -2.52
N THR A 142 -15.68 5.86 -2.63
CA THR A 142 -14.83 5.46 -1.50
C THR A 142 -13.35 5.44 -1.87
N ARG A 143 -12.51 5.78 -0.89
CA ARG A 143 -11.06 5.62 -0.91
C ARG A 143 -10.66 4.76 0.27
N THR A 144 -10.41 3.49 0.00
CA THR A 144 -10.26 2.44 1.01
C THR A 144 -8.81 2.15 1.33
N VAL A 145 -8.50 2.00 2.62
CA VAL A 145 -7.19 1.55 3.11
C VAL A 145 -7.34 0.52 4.23
N HIS A 146 -6.30 -0.29 4.43
CA HIS A 146 -6.07 -1.03 5.68
C HIS A 146 -5.28 -0.20 6.69
N SER A 147 -5.24 -0.65 7.94
CA SER A 147 -4.51 0.03 9.01
C SER A 147 -3.04 0.29 8.66
N GLY A 148 -2.60 1.52 8.85
CA GLY A 148 -1.20 1.92 8.70
C GLY A 148 -0.29 1.36 9.77
N THR A 149 -0.83 0.95 10.91
CA THR A 149 -0.11 0.36 12.03
C THR A 149 -0.30 -1.15 12.16
N GLY A 150 -1.02 -1.79 11.24
CA GLY A 150 -1.34 -3.22 11.28
C GLY A 150 -2.32 -3.62 12.38
N LEU A 151 -3.02 -2.66 12.98
CA LEU A 151 -3.96 -2.88 14.08
C LEU A 151 -5.41 -2.73 13.59
N ASP A 152 -6.09 -3.80 13.28
CA ASP A 152 -7.51 -3.77 12.88
C ASP A 152 -8.45 -3.17 13.95
N ALA A 153 -7.95 -2.95 15.15
CA ALA A 153 -8.68 -2.23 16.20
C ALA A 153 -8.79 -0.72 15.94
N TYR A 154 -8.02 -0.17 15.04
CA TYR A 154 -8.02 1.24 14.63
C TYR A 154 -8.18 2.21 15.81
N PRO A 155 -7.10 2.57 16.53
CA PRO A 155 -7.17 3.62 17.54
C PRO A 155 -7.80 4.90 16.98
N GLU A 156 -8.46 5.67 17.82
CA GLU A 156 -9.21 6.88 17.38
C GLU A 156 -8.29 7.87 16.65
N GLN A 157 -7.04 7.99 17.09
CA GLN A 157 -6.01 8.81 16.44
C GLN A 157 -5.69 8.33 15.03
N GLU A 158 -5.73 7.01 14.77
CA GLU A 158 -5.52 6.47 13.43
C GLU A 158 -6.70 6.75 12.51
N LEU A 159 -7.94 6.69 13.02
CA LEU A 159 -9.14 7.06 12.26
C LEU A 159 -9.10 8.53 11.81
N LEU A 160 -8.71 9.43 12.70
CA LEU A 160 -8.55 10.84 12.34
C LEU A 160 -7.39 11.05 11.37
N ALA A 161 -6.24 10.41 11.61
CA ALA A 161 -5.09 10.52 10.74
C ALA A 161 -5.37 10.03 9.30
N LEU A 162 -6.13 8.95 9.12
CA LEU A 162 -6.50 8.46 7.79
C LEU A 162 -7.46 9.42 7.06
N LEU A 163 -8.39 10.07 7.77
CA LEU A 163 -9.24 11.10 7.18
C LEU A 163 -8.42 12.27 6.66
N HIS A 164 -7.46 12.77 7.46
CA HIS A 164 -6.56 13.85 7.05
C HIS A 164 -5.62 13.44 5.91
N ALA A 165 -5.32 12.14 5.79
CA ALA A 165 -4.63 11.59 4.63
C ALA A 165 -5.53 11.40 3.39
N GLY A 166 -6.84 11.72 3.52
CA GLY A 166 -7.81 11.72 2.42
C GLY A 166 -8.47 10.38 2.17
N TYR A 167 -8.42 9.44 3.11
CA TYR A 167 -9.14 8.17 3.06
C TYR A 167 -10.44 8.26 3.84
N ASP A 168 -11.49 7.58 3.39
CA ASP A 168 -12.82 7.66 3.95
C ASP A 168 -13.44 6.29 4.24
N THR A 169 -12.68 5.23 4.02
CA THR A 169 -13.14 3.86 4.19
C THR A 169 -12.01 3.00 4.72
N ILE A 170 -12.29 2.19 5.73
CA ILE A 170 -11.35 1.20 6.29
C ILE A 170 -11.78 -0.22 5.95
N ASP A 171 -10.79 -1.06 5.68
CA ASP A 171 -10.97 -2.47 5.44
C ASP A 171 -10.57 -3.28 6.68
N LEU A 172 -11.41 -4.26 7.04
CA LEU A 172 -11.26 -5.10 8.22
C LEU A 172 -11.22 -6.58 7.79
N PHE A 173 -10.17 -7.29 8.14
CA PHE A 173 -10.11 -8.72 7.88
C PHE A 173 -11.08 -9.49 8.76
N LEU A 174 -12.02 -10.21 8.12
CA LEU A 174 -13.03 -11.01 8.79
C LEU A 174 -12.75 -12.50 8.59
N VAL A 175 -12.41 -13.21 9.66
CA VAL A 175 -12.27 -14.68 9.64
C VAL A 175 -13.32 -15.39 10.49
N GLY A 176 -14.16 -14.64 11.20
CA GLY A 176 -15.26 -15.12 12.02
C GLY A 176 -15.87 -13.99 12.85
N ILE A 177 -16.93 -14.26 13.59
CA ILE A 177 -17.56 -13.28 14.48
C ILE A 177 -16.54 -12.79 15.50
N ASP A 178 -16.39 -11.44 15.59
CA ASP A 178 -15.44 -10.74 16.45
C ASP A 178 -14.01 -11.31 16.35
N ARG A 179 -13.62 -11.75 15.14
CA ARG A 179 -12.32 -12.39 14.92
C ARG A 179 -11.71 -11.98 13.58
N ASN A 180 -10.52 -11.40 13.66
CA ASN A 180 -9.61 -11.18 12.55
C ASN A 180 -8.47 -12.22 12.53
N ARG A 181 -7.46 -12.03 11.66
CA ARG A 181 -6.29 -12.92 11.57
C ARG A 181 -5.40 -12.88 12.80
N LEU A 182 -5.41 -11.79 13.57
CA LEU A 182 -4.60 -11.60 14.78
C LEU A 182 -5.30 -12.11 16.05
N GLY A 183 -6.61 -12.41 15.98
CA GLY A 183 -7.39 -12.89 17.11
C GLY A 183 -8.69 -12.16 17.30
N TYR A 184 -9.04 -11.85 18.55
CA TYR A 184 -10.26 -11.13 18.88
C TYR A 184 -10.20 -9.66 18.46
N CYS A 185 -11.26 -9.20 17.83
CA CYS A 185 -11.49 -7.80 17.50
C CYS A 185 -12.98 -7.49 17.65
N ASP A 186 -13.34 -6.53 18.51
CA ASP A 186 -14.70 -6.03 18.61
C ASP A 186 -15.01 -5.14 17.39
N PHE A 187 -15.55 -5.75 16.34
CA PHE A 187 -15.85 -5.04 15.11
C PHE A 187 -16.97 -3.99 15.29
N ASN A 188 -17.93 -4.18 16.21
CA ASN A 188 -18.95 -3.17 16.45
C ASN A 188 -18.35 -1.89 17.03
N ASP A 189 -17.39 -2.00 17.96
CA ASP A 189 -16.69 -0.84 18.51
C ASP A 189 -15.95 -0.08 17.39
N VAL A 190 -15.20 -0.80 16.54
CA VAL A 190 -14.48 -0.18 15.41
C VAL A 190 -15.44 0.50 14.44
N ILE A 191 -16.53 -0.17 14.06
CA ILE A 191 -17.55 0.36 13.14
C ILE A 191 -18.21 1.62 13.71
N GLU A 192 -18.54 1.62 15.01
CA GLU A 192 -19.18 2.78 15.66
C GLU A 192 -18.23 3.97 15.79
N ARG A 193 -16.97 3.72 16.16
CA ARG A 193 -15.95 4.79 16.22
C ARG A 193 -15.66 5.37 14.83
N ALA A 194 -15.54 4.54 13.80
CA ALA A 194 -15.38 4.99 12.42
C ALA A 194 -16.57 5.83 11.95
N ALA A 195 -17.80 5.37 12.20
CA ALA A 195 -19.02 6.08 11.83
C ALA A 195 -19.17 7.45 12.51
N LYS A 196 -18.61 7.63 13.70
CA LYS A 196 -18.57 8.93 14.41
C LYS A 196 -17.90 10.03 13.57
N TYR A 197 -16.95 9.66 12.72
CA TYR A 197 -16.21 10.56 11.84
C TYR A 197 -16.68 10.49 10.37
N GLY A 198 -17.73 9.74 10.08
CA GLY A 198 -18.20 9.53 8.71
C GLY A 198 -17.35 8.59 7.88
N ILE A 199 -16.53 7.76 8.54
CA ILE A 199 -15.69 6.74 7.88
C ILE A 199 -16.53 5.49 7.66
N ASN A 200 -16.53 4.99 6.43
CA ASN A 200 -17.15 3.72 6.08
C ASN A 200 -16.28 2.54 6.55
N THR A 201 -16.91 1.39 6.79
CA THR A 201 -16.23 0.16 7.14
C THR A 201 -16.63 -0.95 6.18
N ILE A 202 -15.67 -1.72 5.70
CA ILE A 202 -15.91 -2.89 4.88
C ILE A 202 -15.25 -4.13 5.49
N PHE A 203 -15.82 -5.29 5.27
CA PHE A 203 -15.20 -6.56 5.63
C PHE A 203 -14.51 -7.18 4.42
N HIS A 204 -13.22 -7.43 4.52
CA HIS A 204 -12.50 -8.35 3.65
C HIS A 204 -12.76 -9.78 4.15
N ASN A 205 -13.65 -10.48 3.48
CA ASN A 205 -14.24 -11.71 4.00
C ASN A 205 -13.41 -12.95 3.68
N TYR A 206 -13.05 -13.70 4.72
CA TYR A 206 -12.40 -15.01 4.65
C TYR A 206 -13.26 -16.14 5.25
N ILE A 207 -14.55 -15.87 5.50
CA ILE A 207 -15.47 -16.92 5.96
C ILE A 207 -15.72 -17.87 4.82
N GLN A 208 -15.49 -19.17 5.06
CA GLN A 208 -15.70 -20.23 4.08
C GLN A 208 -17.06 -20.90 4.29
N THR A 209 -17.79 -21.10 3.21
CA THR A 209 -19.06 -21.81 3.19
C THR A 209 -18.89 -23.13 2.44
N TYR A 210 -19.02 -24.26 3.12
CA TYR A 210 -18.73 -25.59 2.58
C TYR A 210 -19.96 -26.23 1.90
N ILE A 211 -20.69 -25.48 1.09
CA ILE A 211 -21.81 -25.93 0.30
C ILE A 211 -21.74 -25.32 -1.10
N HIS A 212 -21.96 -26.13 -2.13
CA HIS A 212 -22.00 -25.59 -3.51
C HIS A 212 -23.36 -24.93 -3.77
N PRO A 213 -23.42 -23.81 -4.52
CA PRO A 213 -24.67 -23.10 -4.81
C PRO A 213 -25.80 -23.96 -5.42
N ASP A 214 -25.47 -25.02 -6.16
CA ASP A 214 -26.43 -25.93 -6.77
C ASP A 214 -26.96 -27.04 -5.82
N GLU A 215 -26.46 -27.10 -4.59
CA GLU A 215 -26.93 -28.11 -3.63
C GLU A 215 -28.23 -27.68 -2.98
N GLU A 216 -29.07 -28.65 -2.64
CA GLU A 216 -30.30 -28.41 -1.91
C GLU A 216 -30.01 -27.76 -0.55
N GLY A 217 -30.72 -26.68 -0.23
CA GLY A 217 -30.51 -25.91 1.01
C GLY A 217 -29.32 -24.95 0.96
N ALA A 218 -28.68 -24.76 -0.20
CA ALA A 218 -27.54 -23.87 -0.31
C ALA A 218 -27.90 -22.42 0.10
N GLN A 219 -28.97 -21.85 -0.45
CA GLN A 219 -29.34 -20.47 -0.14
C GLN A 219 -29.67 -20.28 1.36
N GLU A 220 -30.33 -21.25 1.99
CA GLU A 220 -30.61 -21.23 3.43
C GLU A 220 -29.31 -21.24 4.24
N LYS A 221 -28.29 -21.93 3.78
CA LYS A 221 -26.97 -21.95 4.42
C LYS A 221 -26.27 -20.60 4.30
N PHE A 222 -26.32 -19.98 3.11
CA PHE A 222 -25.78 -18.63 2.91
C PHE A 222 -26.56 -17.60 3.71
N ASP A 223 -27.89 -17.70 3.76
CA ASP A 223 -28.75 -16.83 4.59
C ASP A 223 -28.41 -16.93 6.08
N ALA A 224 -28.10 -18.15 6.56
CA ALA A 224 -27.68 -18.32 7.95
C ALA A 224 -26.33 -17.66 8.23
N VAL A 225 -25.32 -17.90 7.38
CA VAL A 225 -23.95 -17.39 7.59
C VAL A 225 -23.90 -15.87 7.44
N TYR A 226 -24.33 -15.36 6.29
CA TYR A 226 -24.25 -13.92 5.98
C TYR A 226 -25.36 -13.11 6.67
N GLY A 227 -26.53 -13.73 6.90
CA GLY A 227 -27.59 -13.10 7.69
C GLY A 227 -27.19 -12.90 9.15
N ASP A 228 -26.50 -13.86 9.77
CA ASP A 228 -25.93 -13.68 11.11
C ASP A 228 -24.91 -12.56 11.14
N LEU A 229 -24.02 -12.50 10.13
CA LEU A 229 -23.01 -11.45 9.99
C LEU A 229 -23.67 -10.06 9.93
N ILE A 230 -24.65 -9.88 9.05
CA ILE A 230 -25.34 -8.58 8.89
C ILE A 230 -26.15 -8.20 10.13
N ARG A 231 -26.80 -9.17 10.79
CA ARG A 231 -27.51 -8.89 12.07
C ARG A 231 -26.55 -8.50 13.18
N ARG A 232 -25.36 -9.10 13.20
CA ARG A 232 -24.33 -8.79 14.20
C ARG A 232 -23.69 -7.41 13.96
N TYR A 233 -23.50 -7.04 12.69
CA TYR A 233 -22.83 -5.80 12.28
C TYR A 233 -23.73 -4.97 11.35
N PRO A 234 -24.87 -4.43 11.84
CA PRO A 234 -25.88 -3.81 10.98
C PRO A 234 -25.42 -2.51 10.31
N LYS A 235 -24.33 -1.90 10.80
CA LYS A 235 -23.78 -0.65 10.26
C LYS A 235 -22.61 -0.89 9.29
N ILE A 236 -22.25 -2.14 9.00
CA ILE A 236 -21.20 -2.43 8.01
C ILE A 236 -21.61 -1.93 6.62
N SER A 237 -20.72 -1.21 5.95
CA SER A 237 -21.01 -0.58 4.66
C SER A 237 -20.92 -1.56 3.49
N ALA A 238 -19.99 -2.53 3.55
CA ALA A 238 -19.79 -3.49 2.47
C ALA A 238 -19.16 -4.81 2.94
N ILE A 239 -19.37 -5.85 2.13
CA ILE A 239 -18.68 -7.14 2.20
C ILE A 239 -17.83 -7.30 0.95
N GLY A 240 -16.51 -7.38 1.09
CA GLY A 240 -15.57 -7.67 0.02
C GLY A 240 -15.25 -9.17 -0.04
N LEU A 241 -15.46 -9.77 -1.20
CA LEU A 241 -15.13 -11.17 -1.48
C LEU A 241 -13.84 -11.21 -2.32
N CYS A 242 -12.98 -12.20 -2.08
CA CYS A 242 -11.73 -12.36 -2.82
C CYS A 242 -11.68 -13.70 -3.56
N GLY A 243 -11.38 -13.65 -4.86
CA GLY A 243 -11.29 -14.85 -5.70
C GLY A 243 -10.08 -15.74 -5.43
N GLU A 244 -9.11 -15.27 -4.63
CA GLU A 244 -7.99 -16.09 -4.16
C GLU A 244 -8.41 -17.06 -3.06
N ALA A 245 -9.20 -16.57 -2.11
CA ALA A 245 -9.71 -17.35 -1.01
C ALA A 245 -11.02 -18.03 -1.45
N LEU A 246 -10.97 -19.31 -1.76
CA LEU A 246 -12.16 -20.04 -2.10
C LEU A 246 -13.08 -20.16 -0.88
N GLU A 247 -14.17 -19.41 -0.89
CA GLU A 247 -15.19 -19.45 0.16
C GLU A 247 -16.02 -20.74 0.15
N PHE A 248 -15.92 -21.51 -0.93
CA PHE A 248 -16.64 -22.78 -1.11
C PHE A 248 -15.87 -23.75 -2.02
N PRO A 249 -16.16 -25.06 -1.99
CA PRO A 249 -15.59 -26.04 -2.91
C PRO A 249 -16.11 -25.84 -4.34
N SER A 250 -15.31 -25.26 -5.23
CA SER A 250 -15.67 -25.12 -6.63
C SER A 250 -15.60 -26.44 -7.39
N ARG A 251 -16.52 -26.65 -8.34
CA ARG A 251 -16.55 -27.77 -9.28
C ARG A 251 -15.97 -27.42 -10.65
N ASP A 252 -15.52 -26.18 -10.81
CA ASP A 252 -14.90 -25.71 -12.05
C ASP A 252 -13.57 -26.45 -12.31
N LYS A 253 -13.33 -26.77 -13.59
CA LYS A 253 -12.10 -27.43 -14.05
C LYS A 253 -10.83 -26.62 -13.80
N ALA A 254 -10.96 -25.32 -13.66
CA ALA A 254 -9.85 -24.41 -13.37
C ALA A 254 -9.41 -24.45 -11.90
N THR A 255 -10.10 -25.21 -11.04
CA THR A 255 -9.77 -25.34 -9.62
C THR A 255 -9.61 -26.78 -9.18
N THR A 256 -9.10 -26.99 -7.95
CA THR A 256 -9.04 -28.32 -7.32
C THR A 256 -10.31 -28.65 -6.56
N GLY A 257 -11.28 -27.73 -6.47
CA GLY A 257 -12.41 -27.83 -5.55
C GLY A 257 -12.04 -27.65 -4.08
N LYS A 258 -10.83 -27.18 -3.78
CA LYS A 258 -10.30 -26.89 -2.44
C LYS A 258 -9.86 -25.44 -2.34
N PRO A 259 -9.83 -24.84 -1.13
CA PRO A 259 -9.22 -23.55 -0.92
C PRO A 259 -7.78 -23.50 -1.45
N HIS A 260 -7.35 -22.34 -1.91
CA HIS A 260 -5.98 -22.12 -2.42
C HIS A 260 -4.89 -22.63 -1.46
N THR A 261 -5.09 -22.48 -0.16
CA THR A 261 -4.18 -22.96 0.88
C THR A 261 -4.14 -24.49 1.02
N GLN A 262 -5.03 -25.23 0.34
CA GLN A 262 -5.16 -26.68 0.39
C GLN A 262 -4.94 -27.33 -0.99
N SER A 263 -4.08 -26.75 -1.80
CA SER A 263 -3.83 -27.19 -3.18
C SER A 263 -3.00 -28.47 -3.33
N VAL A 264 -3.07 -29.36 -2.32
CA VAL A 264 -2.47 -30.69 -2.37
C VAL A 264 -3.61 -31.73 -2.42
N ILE A 265 -3.67 -32.52 -3.47
CA ILE A 265 -4.65 -33.59 -3.66
C ILE A 265 -3.94 -34.91 -3.42
N ASP A 266 -4.40 -35.67 -2.42
CA ASP A 266 -3.86 -37.00 -2.07
C ASP A 266 -2.33 -37.03 -1.91
N GLY A 267 -1.77 -35.98 -1.30
CA GLY A 267 -0.34 -35.82 -1.10
C GLY A 267 0.43 -35.32 -2.35
N ILE A 268 -0.26 -35.10 -3.49
CA ILE A 268 0.33 -34.61 -4.71
C ILE A 268 -0.02 -33.12 -4.85
N PRO A 269 0.98 -32.22 -5.01
CA PRO A 269 0.72 -30.82 -5.28
C PRO A 269 -0.11 -30.63 -6.54
N ASP A 270 -1.05 -29.69 -6.51
CA ASP A 270 -1.78 -29.28 -7.70
C ASP A 270 -0.82 -28.66 -8.71
N THR A 271 -0.76 -29.23 -9.91
CA THR A 271 0.13 -28.81 -11.00
C THR A 271 -0.53 -27.81 -11.95
N ARG A 272 -1.77 -27.40 -11.69
CA ARG A 272 -2.42 -26.36 -12.48
C ARG A 272 -1.66 -25.04 -12.29
N PRO A 273 -1.61 -24.19 -13.34
CA PRO A 273 -0.83 -22.96 -13.27
C PRO A 273 -1.20 -22.11 -12.04
N SER A 274 -0.21 -21.67 -11.29
CA SER A 274 -0.38 -20.70 -10.22
C SER A 274 0.27 -19.38 -10.66
N PRO A 275 -0.41 -18.27 -10.53
CA PRO A 275 -1.80 -18.13 -10.11
C PRO A 275 -2.76 -18.54 -11.23
N GLY A 276 -3.57 -19.55 -11.00
CA GLY A 276 -4.45 -20.14 -12.02
C GLY A 276 -5.84 -20.51 -11.47
N TRP A 277 -6.20 -19.86 -10.36
CA TRP A 277 -7.50 -20.02 -9.74
C TRP A 277 -8.50 -19.10 -10.42
N TYR A 278 -9.30 -19.60 -11.34
CA TYR A 278 -10.34 -18.82 -12.02
C TYR A 278 -11.62 -19.64 -12.22
N PRO A 279 -12.39 -19.89 -11.15
CA PRO A 279 -13.62 -20.68 -11.21
C PRO A 279 -14.74 -19.90 -11.89
N CYS A 280 -14.60 -19.65 -13.20
CA CYS A 280 -15.50 -18.83 -13.98
C CYS A 280 -16.90 -19.43 -14.17
N GLU A 281 -17.04 -20.75 -14.05
CA GLU A 281 -18.31 -21.45 -14.32
C GLU A 281 -19.27 -21.38 -13.14
N ASP A 282 -18.81 -21.51 -11.90
CA ASP A 282 -19.67 -21.61 -10.72
C ASP A 282 -19.62 -20.42 -9.75
N TYR A 283 -18.56 -19.60 -9.77
CA TYR A 283 -18.47 -18.44 -8.90
C TYR A 283 -19.57 -17.37 -9.09
N PRO A 284 -20.09 -17.11 -10.30
CA PRO A 284 -21.21 -16.20 -10.41
C PRO A 284 -22.43 -16.60 -9.57
N ALA A 285 -22.77 -17.89 -9.53
CA ALA A 285 -23.86 -18.39 -8.69
C ALA A 285 -23.56 -18.25 -7.20
N TYR A 286 -22.30 -18.50 -6.81
CA TYR A 286 -21.83 -18.33 -5.44
C TYR A 286 -21.95 -16.87 -4.97
N ILE A 287 -21.40 -15.94 -5.75
CA ILE A 287 -21.49 -14.49 -5.49
C ILE A 287 -22.95 -14.06 -5.37
N GLN A 288 -23.83 -14.60 -6.23
CA GLN A 288 -25.26 -14.31 -6.21
C GLN A 288 -25.95 -14.83 -4.96
N CYS A 289 -25.57 -16.01 -4.43
CA CYS A 289 -26.11 -16.51 -3.16
C CYS A 289 -25.74 -15.60 -1.99
N ILE A 290 -24.49 -15.14 -1.94
CA ILE A 290 -24.02 -14.21 -0.90
C ILE A 290 -24.72 -12.87 -1.01
N GLU A 291 -24.79 -12.31 -2.21
CA GLU A 291 -25.45 -11.02 -2.45
C GLU A 291 -26.91 -11.05 -2.00
N ARG A 292 -27.67 -12.10 -2.38
CA ARG A 292 -29.06 -12.27 -1.94
C ARG A 292 -29.17 -12.40 -0.42
N ALA A 293 -28.26 -13.15 0.21
CA ALA A 293 -28.24 -13.30 1.67
C ALA A 293 -27.96 -11.96 2.36
N VAL A 294 -26.97 -11.20 1.89
CA VAL A 294 -26.64 -9.86 2.44
C VAL A 294 -27.83 -8.92 2.30
N HIS A 295 -28.38 -8.75 1.09
CA HIS A 295 -29.45 -7.79 0.81
C HIS A 295 -30.78 -8.19 1.44
N LYS A 296 -31.01 -9.47 1.71
CA LYS A 296 -32.18 -9.92 2.46
C LYS A 296 -32.25 -9.32 3.88
N PHE A 297 -31.12 -9.10 4.51
CA PHE A 297 -31.01 -8.60 5.89
C PHE A 297 -30.67 -7.11 5.96
N ASN A 298 -29.89 -6.60 5.00
CA ASN A 298 -29.63 -5.17 4.87
C ASN A 298 -29.37 -4.80 3.39
N PRO A 299 -30.35 -4.27 2.67
CA PRO A 299 -30.22 -3.88 1.28
C PRO A 299 -29.25 -2.71 1.02
N GLN A 300 -28.82 -2.00 2.07
CA GLN A 300 -27.85 -0.90 1.97
C GLN A 300 -26.38 -1.39 2.03
N THR A 301 -26.14 -2.59 2.51
CA THR A 301 -24.78 -3.16 2.56
C THR A 301 -24.36 -3.59 1.16
N SER A 302 -23.30 -2.97 0.63
CA SER A 302 -22.75 -3.31 -0.69
C SER A 302 -22.01 -4.66 -0.67
N VAL A 303 -21.94 -5.31 -1.82
CA VAL A 303 -21.09 -6.49 -2.02
C VAL A 303 -20.10 -6.21 -3.16
N SER A 304 -18.85 -6.55 -2.96
CA SER A 304 -17.82 -6.50 -4.00
C SER A 304 -17.10 -7.85 -4.13
N TYR A 305 -16.56 -8.10 -5.30
CA TYR A 305 -15.79 -9.31 -5.57
C TYR A 305 -14.51 -8.95 -6.31
N SER A 306 -13.38 -9.45 -5.82
CA SER A 306 -12.07 -9.25 -6.44
C SER A 306 -11.65 -10.49 -7.24
N THR A 307 -11.33 -10.30 -8.52
CA THR A 307 -10.74 -11.33 -9.39
C THR A 307 -9.22 -11.44 -9.21
N TYR A 308 -8.74 -11.19 -8.01
CA TYR A 308 -7.35 -11.40 -7.65
C TYR A 308 -6.86 -12.80 -8.03
N ASN A 309 -5.65 -12.93 -8.54
CA ASN A 309 -5.05 -14.16 -9.07
C ASN A 309 -5.64 -14.72 -10.38
N TRP A 310 -6.53 -13.99 -11.06
CA TRP A 310 -7.16 -14.47 -12.30
C TRP A 310 -6.48 -13.98 -13.59
N GLY A 311 -5.29 -13.39 -13.50
CA GLY A 311 -4.62 -12.74 -14.63
C GLY A 311 -4.21 -13.67 -15.78
N TYR A 312 -4.07 -14.95 -15.52
CA TYR A 312 -3.82 -15.94 -16.58
C TYR A 312 -5.11 -16.55 -17.15
N CYS A 313 -6.27 -16.17 -16.61
CA CYS A 313 -7.54 -16.64 -17.15
C CYS A 313 -7.74 -16.13 -18.58
N PRO A 314 -7.97 -16.99 -19.56
CA PRO A 314 -8.24 -16.58 -20.92
C PRO A 314 -9.42 -15.61 -21.01
N LEU A 315 -9.29 -14.56 -21.85
CA LEU A 315 -10.30 -13.51 -21.97
C LEU A 315 -11.71 -14.07 -22.24
N GLU A 316 -11.83 -15.09 -23.07
CA GLU A 316 -13.12 -15.69 -23.39
C GLU A 316 -13.80 -16.39 -22.20
N LEU A 317 -13.01 -16.93 -21.26
CA LEU A 317 -13.55 -17.46 -20.00
C LEU A 317 -13.97 -16.33 -19.06
N ARG A 318 -13.19 -15.26 -18.97
CA ARG A 318 -13.55 -14.06 -18.19
C ARG A 318 -14.84 -13.41 -18.72
N LYS A 319 -15.03 -13.34 -20.03
CA LYS A 319 -16.28 -12.88 -20.63
C LYS A 319 -17.48 -13.71 -20.19
N LYS A 320 -17.36 -15.07 -20.19
CA LYS A 320 -18.42 -15.97 -19.71
C LYS A 320 -18.74 -15.74 -18.23
N PHE A 321 -17.72 -15.53 -17.40
CA PHE A 321 -17.89 -15.16 -15.99
C PHE A 321 -18.69 -13.84 -15.87
N LEU A 322 -18.29 -12.81 -16.60
CA LEU A 322 -18.95 -11.50 -16.58
C LEU A 322 -20.38 -11.53 -17.16
N ASP A 323 -20.67 -12.42 -18.13
CA ASP A 323 -22.02 -12.60 -18.68
C ASP A 323 -23.02 -13.07 -17.60
N ASN A 324 -22.54 -13.83 -16.61
CA ASN A 324 -23.34 -14.37 -15.50
C ASN A 324 -23.14 -13.61 -14.17
N TYR A 325 -22.31 -12.57 -14.16
CA TYR A 325 -21.97 -11.83 -12.96
C TYR A 325 -23.16 -11.00 -12.45
N PRO A 326 -23.45 -10.99 -11.13
CA PRO A 326 -24.53 -10.17 -10.56
C PRO A 326 -24.30 -8.67 -10.79
N LYS A 327 -25.26 -7.97 -11.37
CA LYS A 327 -25.12 -6.56 -11.79
C LYS A 327 -24.99 -5.56 -10.62
N ASN A 328 -25.49 -5.93 -9.45
CA ASN A 328 -25.48 -5.15 -8.23
C ASN A 328 -24.27 -5.44 -7.32
N VAL A 329 -23.35 -6.29 -7.78
CA VAL A 329 -22.07 -6.55 -7.12
C VAL A 329 -20.95 -5.80 -7.82
N THR A 330 -20.13 -5.06 -7.09
CA THR A 330 -18.99 -4.34 -7.63
C THR A 330 -17.84 -5.28 -7.95
N LEU A 331 -17.25 -5.17 -9.14
CA LEU A 331 -16.07 -5.94 -9.54
C LEU A 331 -14.80 -5.17 -9.19
N SER A 332 -13.96 -5.72 -8.31
CA SER A 332 -12.67 -5.16 -7.94
C SER A 332 -11.57 -5.76 -8.80
N ILE A 333 -10.79 -4.89 -9.45
CA ILE A 333 -9.80 -5.29 -10.45
C ILE A 333 -8.42 -4.75 -10.06
N CYS A 334 -7.41 -5.64 -10.06
CA CYS A 334 -6.03 -5.27 -9.77
C CYS A 334 -5.37 -4.55 -10.94
N PHE A 335 -4.70 -3.42 -10.66
CA PHE A 335 -4.17 -2.51 -11.67
C PHE A 335 -3.02 -3.10 -12.49
N GLU A 336 -2.02 -3.70 -11.84
CA GLU A 336 -0.77 -4.12 -12.47
C GLU A 336 -0.52 -5.63 -12.46
N ILE A 337 -1.21 -6.40 -11.64
CA ILE A 337 -0.95 -7.84 -11.50
C ILE A 337 -1.06 -8.53 -12.86
N PHE A 338 -0.09 -9.39 -13.16
CA PHE A 338 0.11 -10.10 -14.42
C PHE A 338 0.41 -9.23 -15.64
N SER A 339 0.75 -7.96 -15.44
CA SER A 339 1.37 -7.16 -16.51
C SER A 339 2.67 -7.82 -16.95
N LYS A 340 2.83 -7.99 -18.26
CA LYS A 340 4.06 -8.57 -18.83
C LYS A 340 5.11 -7.47 -18.97
N ARG A 341 6.26 -7.69 -18.36
CA ARG A 341 7.44 -6.84 -18.53
C ARG A 341 8.48 -7.55 -19.39
N THR A 342 9.09 -6.79 -20.27
CA THR A 342 10.20 -7.28 -21.10
C THR A 342 11.40 -6.39 -20.87
N LEU A 343 12.51 -6.98 -20.46
CA LEU A 343 13.79 -6.30 -20.30
C LEU A 343 14.89 -7.10 -21.01
N GLU A 344 15.60 -6.46 -21.94
CA GLU A 344 16.67 -7.10 -22.72
C GLU A 344 16.24 -8.46 -23.33
N GLY A 345 14.99 -8.57 -23.78
CA GLY A 345 14.42 -9.78 -24.37
C GLY A 345 13.94 -10.85 -23.37
N LEU A 346 14.07 -10.60 -22.08
CA LEU A 346 13.53 -11.47 -21.03
C LEU A 346 12.13 -11.06 -20.64
N HIS A 347 11.30 -12.05 -20.35
CA HIS A 347 9.91 -11.85 -19.93
C HIS A 347 9.73 -12.16 -18.45
N THR A 348 9.10 -11.25 -17.75
CA THR A 348 8.73 -11.42 -16.33
C THR A 348 7.35 -10.84 -16.12
N PRO A 349 6.37 -11.62 -15.67
CA PRO A 349 5.10 -11.08 -15.22
C PRO A 349 5.27 -10.41 -13.85
N VAL A 350 4.50 -9.36 -13.64
CA VAL A 350 4.31 -8.80 -12.30
C VAL A 350 3.42 -9.76 -11.53
N MET A 351 3.96 -10.40 -10.49
CA MET A 351 3.24 -11.46 -9.78
C MET A 351 2.29 -10.92 -8.72
N ASP A 352 2.61 -9.77 -8.14
CA ASP A 352 1.82 -9.11 -7.12
C ASP A 352 1.90 -7.58 -7.28
N TYR A 353 1.37 -6.82 -6.32
CA TYR A 353 1.36 -5.36 -6.39
C TYR A 353 2.76 -4.76 -6.35
N THR A 354 3.01 -3.77 -7.19
CA THR A 354 4.31 -3.09 -7.26
C THR A 354 4.19 -1.64 -7.71
N MET A 355 4.99 -0.76 -7.14
CA MET A 355 5.11 0.63 -7.58
C MET A 355 6.00 0.79 -8.83
N SER A 356 6.65 -0.26 -9.30
CA SER A 356 7.43 -0.19 -10.55
C SER A 356 6.54 -0.10 -11.80
N ALA A 357 5.30 -0.59 -11.73
CA ALA A 357 4.31 -0.47 -12.81
C ALA A 357 3.44 0.77 -12.59
N ASP A 358 3.58 1.77 -13.44
CA ASP A 358 2.84 3.03 -13.38
C ASP A 358 1.72 3.13 -14.42
N GLU A 359 1.56 2.10 -15.24
CA GLU A 359 0.50 1.96 -16.24
C GLU A 359 -0.39 0.75 -15.94
N PRO A 360 -1.69 0.82 -16.27
CA PRO A 360 -2.62 -0.29 -16.04
C PRO A 360 -2.26 -1.47 -16.96
N GLY A 361 -2.23 -2.66 -16.36
CA GLY A 361 -1.97 -3.89 -17.09
C GLY A 361 -3.08 -4.28 -18.07
N TYR A 362 -2.76 -5.19 -19.02
CA TYR A 362 -3.75 -5.71 -19.97
C TYR A 362 -4.98 -6.31 -19.29
N TYR A 363 -4.76 -7.01 -18.17
CA TYR A 363 -5.84 -7.60 -17.39
C TYR A 363 -6.81 -6.53 -16.87
N PHE A 364 -6.30 -5.48 -16.21
CA PHE A 364 -7.11 -4.38 -15.73
C PHE A 364 -7.91 -3.72 -16.84
N GLN A 365 -7.25 -3.37 -17.96
CA GLN A 365 -7.89 -2.68 -19.06
C GLN A 365 -8.99 -3.51 -19.72
N SER A 366 -8.70 -4.78 -20.04
CA SER A 366 -9.66 -5.68 -20.67
C SER A 366 -10.84 -6.04 -19.76
N GLU A 367 -10.61 -6.18 -18.46
CA GLU A 367 -11.65 -6.48 -17.48
C GLU A 367 -12.57 -5.29 -17.26
N CYS A 368 -12.01 -4.07 -17.10
CA CYS A 368 -12.79 -2.82 -17.03
C CYS A 368 -13.65 -2.62 -18.26
N GLU A 369 -13.08 -2.84 -19.45
CA GLU A 369 -13.81 -2.69 -20.73
C GLU A 369 -14.97 -3.69 -20.84
N GLU A 370 -14.73 -4.95 -20.55
CA GLU A 370 -15.76 -5.99 -20.63
C GLU A 370 -16.83 -5.86 -19.54
N ALA A 371 -16.45 -5.43 -18.34
CA ALA A 371 -17.40 -5.12 -17.27
C ALA A 371 -18.28 -3.91 -17.64
N HIS A 372 -17.67 -2.84 -18.15
CA HIS A 372 -18.39 -1.64 -18.58
C HIS A 372 -19.43 -1.94 -19.68
N LYS A 373 -19.06 -2.74 -20.69
CA LYS A 373 -19.99 -3.19 -21.76
C LYS A 373 -21.23 -3.92 -21.21
N ARG A 374 -21.10 -4.55 -20.05
CA ARG A 374 -22.16 -5.30 -19.37
C ARG A 374 -22.90 -4.50 -18.31
N GLY A 375 -22.52 -3.24 -18.08
CA GLY A 375 -23.09 -2.40 -17.04
C GLY A 375 -22.72 -2.86 -15.61
N ILE A 376 -21.58 -3.52 -15.43
CA ILE A 376 -21.04 -3.92 -14.14
C ILE A 376 -20.21 -2.75 -13.59
N THR A 377 -20.45 -2.38 -12.35
CA THR A 377 -19.66 -1.36 -11.64
C THR A 377 -18.27 -1.91 -11.31
N VAL A 378 -17.24 -1.12 -11.56
CA VAL A 378 -15.84 -1.50 -11.32
C VAL A 378 -15.18 -0.64 -10.26
N THR A 379 -14.23 -1.24 -9.55
CA THR A 379 -13.34 -0.61 -8.57
C THR A 379 -11.89 -0.95 -8.92
N GLY A 380 -10.99 0.04 -8.82
CA GLY A 380 -9.56 -0.17 -8.99
C GLY A 380 -8.87 -0.53 -7.69
N ASN A 381 -8.13 -1.64 -7.68
CA ASN A 381 -7.22 -1.99 -6.60
C ASN A 381 -5.80 -1.60 -7.02
N VAL A 382 -5.27 -0.52 -6.42
CA VAL A 382 -4.07 0.17 -6.90
C VAL A 382 -3.31 0.76 -5.73
N ASN A 383 -2.22 0.22 -5.32
CA ASN A 383 -1.46 0.68 -4.16
C ASN A 383 -0.88 2.10 -4.34
N THR A 384 -1.70 3.12 -4.09
CA THR A 384 -1.31 4.54 -4.18
C THR A 384 -1.17 5.21 -2.81
N ALA A 385 -1.39 4.50 -1.71
CA ALA A 385 -1.30 5.07 -0.36
C ALA A 385 0.15 5.16 0.19
N GLY A 386 1.15 4.90 -0.63
CA GLY A 386 2.58 5.02 -0.29
C GLY A 386 3.27 3.69 -0.07
N ILE A 387 2.65 2.74 0.61
CA ILE A 387 3.18 1.41 0.86
C ILE A 387 2.82 0.50 -0.33
N ALA A 388 3.81 -0.25 -0.82
CA ALA A 388 3.61 -1.29 -1.82
C ALA A 388 3.93 -2.66 -1.24
N TRP A 389 3.39 -3.72 -1.84
CA TRP A 389 3.61 -5.08 -1.37
C TRP A 389 5.08 -5.47 -1.31
N ASP A 390 5.83 -5.16 -2.35
CA ASP A 390 7.25 -5.46 -2.48
C ASP A 390 8.15 -4.58 -1.60
N PHE A 391 7.67 -3.43 -1.14
CA PHE A 391 8.38 -2.51 -0.26
C PHE A 391 7.69 -2.39 1.12
N GLY A 392 7.16 -3.49 1.64
CA GLY A 392 6.35 -3.48 2.85
C GLY A 392 7.05 -2.94 4.10
N CYS A 393 8.38 -3.01 4.17
CA CYS A 393 9.16 -2.56 5.34
C CYS A 393 9.56 -1.07 5.30
N ILE A 394 8.96 -0.26 4.44
CA ILE A 394 9.16 1.19 4.37
C ILE A 394 7.82 1.94 4.37
N PRO A 395 7.79 3.21 4.82
CA PRO A 395 6.55 3.99 4.89
C PRO A 395 5.97 4.36 3.52
N LEU A 396 6.83 4.54 2.53
CA LEU A 396 6.45 4.84 1.15
C LEU A 396 7.62 4.56 0.21
N VAL A 397 7.30 4.31 -1.06
CA VAL A 397 8.28 4.42 -2.13
C VAL A 397 8.38 5.91 -2.52
N PRO A 398 9.53 6.58 -2.32
CA PRO A 398 9.65 8.03 -2.52
C PRO A 398 9.76 8.41 -4.01
N ALA A 399 8.76 7.99 -4.80
CA ALA A 399 8.69 8.13 -6.24
C ALA A 399 7.35 8.79 -6.66
N PRO A 400 7.11 10.07 -6.29
CA PRO A 400 5.81 10.71 -6.47
C PRO A 400 5.37 10.81 -7.94
N ALA A 401 6.29 10.87 -8.91
CA ALA A 401 5.93 10.86 -10.32
C ALA A 401 5.26 9.54 -10.75
N LYS A 402 5.67 8.40 -10.17
CA LYS A 402 5.05 7.09 -10.40
C LYS A 402 3.63 7.04 -9.81
N ILE A 403 3.48 7.54 -8.59
CA ILE A 403 2.20 7.58 -7.88
C ILE A 403 1.21 8.47 -8.64
N LEU A 404 1.63 9.67 -9.01
CA LEU A 404 0.83 10.60 -9.79
C LEU A 404 0.37 9.98 -11.12
N LYS A 405 1.27 9.30 -11.84
CA LYS A 405 0.92 8.66 -13.10
C LYS A 405 -0.15 7.57 -12.91
N ARG A 406 -0.06 6.77 -11.84
CA ARG A 406 -1.09 5.78 -11.48
C ARG A 406 -2.43 6.44 -11.18
N ASP A 407 -2.44 7.51 -10.36
CA ASP A 407 -3.65 8.27 -10.05
C ASP A 407 -4.30 8.87 -11.31
N LEU A 408 -3.50 9.42 -12.23
CA LEU A 408 -4.01 9.94 -13.51
C LEU A 408 -4.62 8.85 -14.40
N HIS A 409 -4.03 7.65 -14.45
CA HIS A 409 -4.63 6.50 -15.13
C HIS A 409 -5.97 6.06 -14.50
N LEU A 410 -6.10 6.17 -13.18
CA LEU A 410 -7.39 5.91 -12.51
C LEU A 410 -8.44 6.97 -12.87
N ARG A 411 -8.05 8.25 -12.97
CA ARG A 411 -8.95 9.31 -13.47
C ARG A 411 -9.42 9.00 -14.90
N GLU A 412 -8.55 8.54 -15.76
CA GLU A 412 -8.93 8.09 -17.12
C GLU A 412 -9.85 6.85 -17.09
N ALA A 413 -9.60 5.90 -16.20
CA ALA A 413 -10.47 4.74 -16.01
C ALA A 413 -11.87 5.15 -15.50
N ARG A 414 -11.94 6.16 -14.61
CA ARG A 414 -13.22 6.78 -14.19
C ARG A 414 -13.98 7.34 -15.36
N LYS A 415 -13.33 8.12 -16.21
CA LYS A 415 -13.95 8.74 -17.39
C LYS A 415 -14.40 7.68 -18.43
N LYS A 416 -13.55 6.68 -18.67
CA LYS A 416 -13.75 5.71 -19.75
C LYS A 416 -14.68 4.57 -19.36
N TRP A 417 -14.60 4.08 -18.13
CA TRP A 417 -15.30 2.86 -17.68
C TRP A 417 -16.19 3.07 -16.46
N ASN A 418 -16.36 4.32 -16.02
CA ASN A 418 -17.12 4.67 -14.81
C ASN A 418 -16.62 3.93 -13.57
N LEU A 419 -15.29 3.87 -13.38
CA LEU A 419 -14.69 3.32 -12.20
C LEU A 419 -15.17 4.09 -10.96
N ARG A 420 -15.83 3.39 -10.02
CA ARG A 420 -16.57 4.03 -8.93
C ARG A 420 -15.72 4.31 -7.70
N ASP A 421 -14.91 3.34 -7.31
CA ASP A 421 -14.19 3.35 -6.05
C ASP A 421 -12.70 3.13 -6.26
N HIS A 422 -11.90 3.53 -5.27
CA HIS A 422 -10.46 3.37 -5.26
C HIS A 422 -10.01 2.61 -4.00
N TYR A 423 -9.54 1.40 -4.19
CA TYR A 423 -8.89 0.60 -3.15
C TYR A 423 -7.40 0.95 -3.14
N CYS A 424 -6.98 1.76 -2.15
CA CYS A 424 -5.68 2.43 -2.15
C CYS A 424 -4.53 1.58 -1.62
N THR A 425 -4.83 0.50 -0.87
CA THR A 425 -3.82 -0.48 -0.42
C THR A 425 -4.41 -1.88 -0.42
N HIS A 426 -3.65 -2.84 -0.95
CA HIS A 426 -4.06 -4.23 -0.98
C HIS A 426 -4.04 -4.89 0.40
N HIS A 427 -3.04 -4.61 1.20
CA HIS A 427 -2.83 -5.21 2.50
C HIS A 427 -2.73 -4.12 3.55
N TYR A 428 -2.31 -4.44 4.76
CA TYR A 428 -2.05 -3.39 5.73
C TYR A 428 -1.12 -2.32 5.18
N GLY A 429 -1.42 -1.08 5.46
CA GLY A 429 -0.49 -0.01 5.33
C GLY A 429 -0.96 1.18 4.50
N TRP A 430 -0.77 2.32 5.08
CA TRP A 430 -0.82 3.64 4.48
C TRP A 430 0.10 4.56 5.30
N TRP A 431 0.47 5.69 4.71
CA TRP A 431 1.30 6.67 5.40
C TRP A 431 0.90 8.07 5.00
N ASN A 432 0.87 8.98 5.97
CA ASN A 432 0.67 10.40 5.69
C ASN A 432 1.94 10.95 5.01
N SER A 433 1.90 11.15 3.71
CA SER A 433 3.06 11.39 2.86
C SER A 433 2.67 12.10 1.57
N VAL A 434 3.66 12.43 0.74
CA VAL A 434 3.43 12.97 -0.62
C VAL A 434 2.50 12.06 -1.47
N ALA A 435 2.47 10.76 -1.22
CA ALA A 435 1.54 9.85 -1.89
C ALA A 435 0.09 10.10 -1.48
N ALA A 436 -0.17 10.25 -0.18
CA ALA A 436 -1.48 10.60 0.35
C ALA A 436 -1.93 11.99 -0.15
N ASP A 437 -1.01 12.97 -0.13
CA ASP A 437 -1.28 14.31 -0.68
C ASP A 437 -1.69 14.24 -2.15
N LEU A 438 -0.92 13.57 -3.01
CA LEU A 438 -1.30 13.41 -4.42
C LEU A 438 -2.69 12.81 -4.57
N GLY A 439 -3.01 11.76 -3.82
CA GLY A 439 -4.32 11.15 -3.83
C GLY A 439 -5.45 12.08 -3.38
N LYS A 440 -5.20 13.01 -2.43
CA LYS A 440 -6.18 14.04 -2.05
C LYS A 440 -6.47 14.99 -3.21
N TRP A 441 -5.42 15.44 -3.90
CA TRP A 441 -5.57 16.41 -5.00
C TRP A 441 -6.09 15.79 -6.29
N THR A 442 -5.71 14.57 -6.63
CA THR A 442 -6.23 13.83 -7.78
C THR A 442 -7.66 13.30 -7.55
N GLY A 443 -8.10 13.26 -6.32
CA GLY A 443 -9.40 12.72 -5.88
C GLY A 443 -10.61 13.61 -6.10
N TRP A 444 -10.47 14.79 -6.76
CA TRP A 444 -11.57 15.70 -7.08
C TRP A 444 -11.89 15.68 -8.57
N GLU A 445 -13.17 15.55 -8.95
CA GLU A 445 -13.60 15.51 -10.36
C GLU A 445 -13.34 16.83 -11.09
N ASP A 446 -13.69 17.93 -10.46
CA ASP A 446 -13.73 19.26 -11.08
C ASP A 446 -12.46 20.06 -10.80
N PHE A 447 -11.42 19.42 -10.34
CA PHE A 447 -10.18 20.11 -10.00
C PHE A 447 -8.97 19.34 -10.54
N GLU A 448 -8.11 20.06 -11.23
CA GLU A 448 -6.83 19.55 -11.73
C GLU A 448 -5.78 20.64 -11.52
N PRO A 449 -4.95 20.53 -10.48
CA PRO A 449 -3.88 21.49 -10.21
C PRO A 449 -2.76 21.34 -11.23
N ASP A 450 -1.88 22.36 -11.29
CA ASP A 450 -0.53 22.14 -11.82
C ASP A 450 0.22 21.23 -10.84
N TYR A 451 0.40 19.97 -11.22
CA TYR A 451 1.03 18.97 -10.36
C TYR A 451 2.52 19.22 -10.10
N ASP A 452 3.22 19.93 -10.99
CA ASP A 452 4.61 20.29 -10.78
C ASP A 452 4.72 21.39 -9.72
N GLU A 453 3.85 22.40 -9.81
CA GLU A 453 3.72 23.42 -8.77
C GLU A 453 3.28 22.82 -7.44
N LEU A 454 2.31 21.91 -7.44
CA LEU A 454 1.83 21.22 -6.25
C LEU A 454 2.95 20.45 -5.55
N LEU A 455 3.71 19.64 -6.27
CA LEU A 455 4.83 18.88 -5.72
C LEU A 455 5.91 19.83 -5.17
N THR A 456 6.12 20.98 -5.81
CA THR A 456 7.05 22.01 -5.32
C THR A 456 6.55 22.63 -4.01
N LYS A 457 5.27 22.97 -3.91
CA LYS A 457 4.65 23.47 -2.68
C LYS A 457 4.70 22.44 -1.55
N ILE A 458 4.44 21.16 -1.84
CA ILE A 458 4.59 20.07 -0.85
C ILE A 458 6.05 20.00 -0.37
N ALA A 459 7.02 20.06 -1.26
CA ALA A 459 8.43 20.03 -0.88
C ALA A 459 8.84 21.26 -0.02
N ILE A 460 8.33 22.44 -0.33
CA ILE A 460 8.55 23.65 0.49
C ILE A 460 7.91 23.47 1.87
N ARG A 461 6.65 23.04 1.91
CA ARG A 461 5.88 22.82 3.14
C ARG A 461 6.60 21.89 4.11
N ASP A 462 7.18 20.80 3.61
CA ASP A 462 7.72 19.73 4.47
C ASP A 462 9.23 19.87 4.73
N TYR A 463 9.98 20.53 3.84
CA TYR A 463 11.46 20.60 3.94
C TYR A 463 12.02 22.03 3.96
N GLY A 464 11.24 23.00 3.51
CA GLY A 464 11.65 24.40 3.41
C GLY A 464 12.10 24.80 2.01
N LYS A 465 12.05 26.12 1.77
CA LYS A 465 12.24 26.71 0.44
C LYS A 465 13.60 26.37 -0.19
N GLU A 466 14.67 26.40 0.61
CA GLU A 466 16.03 26.14 0.11
C GLU A 466 16.29 24.63 -0.11
N ALA A 467 15.59 23.75 0.63
CA ALA A 467 15.71 22.30 0.49
C ALA A 467 14.84 21.75 -0.65
N ALA A 468 13.71 22.38 -0.94
CA ALA A 468 12.72 21.87 -1.90
C ALA A 468 13.30 21.53 -3.29
N PRO A 469 14.18 22.32 -3.91
CA PRO A 469 14.77 21.95 -5.20
C PRO A 469 15.58 20.65 -5.16
N HIS A 470 16.24 20.37 -4.04
CA HIS A 470 17.01 19.15 -3.83
C HIS A 470 16.08 17.95 -3.60
N VAL A 471 15.03 18.13 -2.81
CA VAL A 471 14.00 17.11 -2.61
C VAL A 471 13.35 16.73 -3.93
N ARG A 472 12.97 17.72 -4.77
CA ARG A 472 12.38 17.48 -6.10
C ARG A 472 13.31 16.66 -6.99
N LYS A 473 14.60 17.00 -7.04
CA LYS A 473 15.59 16.20 -7.80
C LYS A 473 15.77 14.80 -7.25
N ALA A 474 15.76 14.62 -5.92
CA ALA A 474 15.82 13.29 -5.31
C ALA A 474 14.64 12.45 -5.74
N TRP A 475 13.40 12.99 -5.67
CA TRP A 475 12.19 12.32 -6.14
C TRP A 475 12.24 11.96 -7.63
N ASP A 476 12.79 12.84 -8.48
CA ASP A 476 12.94 12.58 -9.92
C ASP A 476 13.92 11.42 -10.19
N TYR A 477 15.10 11.43 -9.54
CA TYR A 477 16.08 10.34 -9.68
C TYR A 477 15.51 9.00 -9.16
N TRP A 478 14.80 9.01 -8.05
CA TRP A 478 14.21 7.80 -7.49
C TRP A 478 13.03 7.29 -8.32
N SER A 479 12.20 8.19 -8.87
CA SER A 479 11.14 7.83 -9.80
C SER A 479 11.69 7.18 -11.07
N GLU A 480 12.77 7.74 -11.62
CA GLU A 480 13.47 7.13 -12.77
C GLU A 480 14.14 5.80 -12.37
N GLY A 481 14.75 5.73 -11.19
CA GLY A 481 15.33 4.50 -10.66
C GLY A 481 14.35 3.33 -10.61
N MET A 482 13.09 3.60 -10.24
CA MET A 482 12.03 2.59 -10.20
C MET A 482 11.72 1.96 -11.57
N ASN A 483 12.07 2.59 -12.69
CA ASN A 483 11.92 2.00 -14.01
C ASN A 483 12.85 0.79 -14.23
N HIS A 484 13.89 0.68 -13.42
CA HIS A 484 14.88 -0.39 -13.48
C HIS A 484 14.62 -1.54 -12.50
N TYR A 485 13.63 -1.40 -11.62
CA TYR A 485 13.18 -2.49 -10.76
C TYR A 485 12.24 -3.43 -11.53
N ILE A 486 12.52 -4.73 -11.46
CA ILE A 486 11.67 -5.77 -12.03
C ILE A 486 11.01 -6.51 -10.88
N ALA A 487 9.69 -6.36 -10.76
CA ALA A 487 8.91 -7.00 -9.72
C ALA A 487 8.70 -8.49 -10.03
N SER A 488 9.75 -9.29 -9.87
CA SER A 488 9.64 -10.74 -9.94
C SER A 488 9.01 -11.31 -8.67
N ASN A 489 8.50 -12.53 -8.73
CA ASN A 489 7.96 -13.20 -7.56
C ASN A 489 9.03 -13.36 -6.45
N GLU A 490 10.27 -13.66 -6.83
CA GLU A 490 11.39 -13.82 -5.91
C GLU A 490 11.69 -12.52 -5.16
N ASP A 491 11.65 -11.40 -5.86
CA ASP A 491 11.93 -10.09 -5.28
C ASP A 491 10.76 -9.62 -4.40
N GLN A 492 9.52 -9.78 -4.86
CA GLN A 492 8.32 -9.35 -4.13
C GLN A 492 8.11 -10.12 -2.80
N TYR A 493 8.56 -11.37 -2.72
CA TYR A 493 8.53 -12.17 -1.48
C TYR A 493 9.92 -12.32 -0.84
N GLY A 494 10.89 -11.58 -1.27
CA GLY A 494 12.29 -11.70 -0.88
C GLY A 494 12.90 -10.43 -0.31
N PRO A 495 14.09 -10.04 -0.81
CA PRO A 495 14.89 -8.98 -0.21
C PRO A 495 14.24 -7.59 -0.27
N TRP A 496 13.37 -7.32 -1.25
CA TRP A 496 12.65 -6.05 -1.30
C TRP A 496 11.65 -5.88 -0.17
N ARG A 497 10.97 -6.96 0.20
CA ARG A 497 9.98 -6.93 1.27
C ARG A 497 10.60 -6.87 2.66
N VAL A 498 11.73 -7.54 2.84
CA VAL A 498 12.43 -7.70 4.13
C VAL A 498 13.53 -6.66 4.31
N GLY A 499 14.08 -6.15 3.21
CA GLY A 499 15.23 -5.25 3.26
C GLY A 499 16.56 -5.96 3.53
N PRO A 500 17.59 -5.24 4.02
CA PRO A 500 18.96 -5.76 4.24
C PRO A 500 19.08 -6.92 5.23
N ALA A 501 18.05 -7.24 5.98
CA ALA A 501 18.05 -8.41 6.87
C ALA A 501 17.87 -9.76 6.15
N TYR A 502 17.63 -9.78 4.84
CA TYR A 502 17.41 -11.02 4.08
C TYR A 502 18.63 -11.94 4.13
N PRO A 503 18.48 -13.25 4.49
CA PRO A 503 19.60 -14.13 4.81
C PRO A 503 20.35 -14.65 3.59
N PHE A 504 21.63 -14.97 3.77
CA PHE A 504 22.47 -15.69 2.83
C PHE A 504 22.47 -17.19 3.15
N ILE A 505 22.26 -18.05 2.16
CA ILE A 505 22.20 -19.50 2.38
C ILE A 505 23.20 -20.18 1.46
N PHE A 506 24.17 -20.83 2.08
CA PHE A 506 25.15 -21.62 1.36
C PHE A 506 24.57 -22.98 0.96
N GLN A 507 24.69 -23.33 -0.32
CA GLN A 507 24.19 -24.57 -0.90
C GLN A 507 25.33 -25.40 -1.48
N PRO A 508 25.98 -26.25 -0.68
CA PRO A 508 27.18 -26.99 -1.12
C PRO A 508 26.84 -28.20 -2.02
N SER A 509 25.58 -28.47 -2.30
CA SER A 509 25.15 -29.61 -3.14
C SER A 509 23.91 -29.24 -3.95
N ILE A 510 23.96 -29.55 -5.25
CA ILE A 510 22.84 -29.31 -6.18
C ILE A 510 21.58 -30.13 -5.85
N SER A 511 21.75 -31.27 -5.20
CA SER A 511 20.64 -32.11 -4.73
C SER A 511 19.95 -31.55 -3.48
N ARG A 512 20.60 -30.64 -2.77
CA ARG A 512 20.04 -30.01 -1.59
C ARG A 512 19.42 -28.67 -1.96
N THR A 513 18.21 -28.46 -1.50
CA THR A 513 17.45 -27.25 -1.70
C THR A 513 17.21 -26.56 -0.37
N MET A 514 16.65 -25.35 -0.40
CA MET A 514 16.21 -24.66 0.82
C MET A 514 15.28 -25.49 1.70
N ALA A 515 14.53 -26.43 1.12
CA ALA A 515 13.67 -27.32 1.91
C ALA A 515 14.46 -28.25 2.84
N ASP A 516 15.71 -28.55 2.49
CA ASP A 516 16.58 -29.44 3.28
C ASP A 516 17.29 -28.67 4.39
N LYS A 517 17.34 -27.34 4.33
CA LYS A 517 17.86 -26.46 5.36
C LYS A 517 16.72 -25.74 6.06
N GLU A 518 16.46 -26.09 7.30
CA GLU A 518 15.46 -25.42 8.14
C GLU A 518 15.96 -24.05 8.63
N ILE A 519 16.15 -23.11 7.74
CA ILE A 519 16.36 -21.73 8.12
C ILE A 519 14.99 -21.03 8.11
N LYS A 520 14.57 -20.57 9.28
CA LYS A 520 13.37 -19.77 9.43
C LYS A 520 13.77 -18.31 9.57
N PHE A 521 13.18 -17.45 8.76
CA PHE A 521 13.31 -16.03 8.97
C PHE A 521 12.56 -15.65 10.24
N PRO A 522 13.17 -14.90 11.17
CA PRO A 522 12.54 -14.52 12.41
C PRO A 522 11.47 -13.46 12.17
N THR A 523 10.21 -13.86 12.30
CA THR A 523 9.03 -12.99 12.24
C THR A 523 8.17 -13.18 13.46
N ALA A 524 7.24 -12.25 13.69
CA ALA A 524 6.22 -12.43 14.71
C ALA A 524 5.46 -13.75 14.50
N PRO A 525 5.04 -14.46 15.57
CA PRO A 525 4.41 -15.79 15.48
C PRO A 525 3.14 -15.82 14.61
N HIS A 526 2.44 -14.71 14.50
CA HIS A 526 1.22 -14.55 13.71
C HIS A 526 1.47 -14.06 12.27
N ALA A 527 2.74 -13.80 11.91
CA ALA A 527 3.08 -13.28 10.60
C ALA A 527 2.67 -14.22 9.46
N HIS A 528 1.79 -13.76 8.59
CA HIS A 528 1.17 -14.59 7.57
C HIS A 528 2.18 -15.13 6.54
N PHE A 529 3.16 -14.33 6.13
CA PHE A 529 4.09 -14.65 5.05
C PHE A 529 5.53 -14.94 5.48
N GLY A 530 5.84 -14.85 6.77
CA GLY A 530 7.20 -14.99 7.27
C GLY A 530 7.92 -16.27 6.84
N HIS A 531 7.20 -17.38 6.69
CA HIS A 531 7.74 -18.67 6.26
C HIS A 531 8.00 -18.75 4.74
N CYS A 532 7.36 -17.91 3.92
CA CYS A 532 7.49 -17.93 2.47
C CYS A 532 8.72 -17.16 1.98
N ILE A 533 9.15 -16.14 2.70
CA ILE A 533 10.15 -15.15 2.31
C ILE A 533 11.46 -15.80 1.84
N ILE A 534 12.00 -16.77 2.59
CA ILE A 534 13.29 -17.39 2.26
C ILE A 534 13.15 -18.38 1.09
N LYS A 535 12.09 -19.16 1.09
CA LYS A 535 11.91 -20.23 0.12
C LYS A 535 11.78 -19.73 -1.31
N THR A 536 11.07 -18.63 -1.49
CA THR A 536 10.74 -18.09 -2.81
C THR A 536 11.99 -17.70 -3.57
N PHE A 537 12.94 -17.03 -2.92
CA PHE A 537 14.14 -16.52 -3.59
C PHE A 537 15.09 -17.63 -4.06
N TYR A 538 15.36 -18.61 -3.20
CA TYR A 538 16.31 -19.70 -3.51
C TYR A 538 15.71 -20.80 -4.40
N ARG A 539 14.44 -20.67 -4.77
CA ARG A 539 13.75 -21.46 -5.77
C ARG A 539 13.09 -20.50 -6.75
N PRO A 540 13.84 -19.99 -7.76
CA PRO A 540 13.26 -19.09 -8.74
C PRO A 540 11.96 -19.66 -9.30
N TYR A 541 10.92 -18.83 -9.26
CA TYR A 541 9.60 -19.23 -9.72
C TYR A 541 9.65 -19.47 -11.24
N GLU A 542 9.25 -20.65 -11.63
CA GLU A 542 9.32 -21.09 -13.01
C GLU A 542 7.91 -21.42 -13.52
N ASN A 543 7.46 -20.70 -14.53
CA ASN A 543 6.24 -20.99 -15.25
C ASN A 543 6.40 -20.66 -16.74
N SER A 544 5.41 -21.01 -17.55
CA SER A 544 5.45 -20.82 -19.01
C SER A 544 5.47 -19.38 -19.45
N GLU A 545 5.12 -18.42 -18.58
CA GLU A 545 5.06 -16.99 -18.86
C GLU A 545 6.34 -16.24 -18.47
N GLN A 546 7.32 -16.94 -17.91
CA GLN A 546 8.51 -16.34 -17.31
C GLN A 546 9.79 -16.96 -17.86
N THR A 547 10.78 -16.13 -18.13
CA THR A 547 12.13 -16.61 -18.45
C THR A 547 12.74 -17.26 -17.20
N PRO A 548 13.41 -18.42 -17.32
CA PRO A 548 14.06 -19.10 -16.18
C PRO A 548 15.01 -18.20 -15.38
N GLY A 549 15.02 -18.37 -14.05
CA GLY A 549 15.74 -17.48 -13.13
C GLY A 549 17.24 -17.38 -13.40
N PHE A 550 17.90 -18.47 -13.83
CA PHE A 550 19.33 -18.45 -14.14
C PHE A 550 19.67 -17.57 -15.36
N LEU A 551 18.72 -17.35 -16.28
CA LEU A 551 18.86 -16.40 -17.40
C LEU A 551 18.44 -14.98 -16.99
N ARG A 552 17.48 -14.84 -16.07
CA ARG A 552 16.99 -13.54 -15.63
C ARG A 552 17.98 -12.82 -14.72
N TYR A 553 18.54 -13.49 -13.73
CA TYR A 553 19.36 -12.85 -12.69
C TYR A 553 20.54 -12.00 -13.25
N PRO A 554 21.30 -12.43 -14.27
CA PRO A 554 22.33 -11.56 -14.85
C PRO A 554 21.79 -10.23 -15.41
N VAL A 555 20.59 -10.26 -16.00
CA VAL A 555 19.94 -9.06 -16.55
C VAL A 555 19.36 -8.20 -15.43
N GLU A 556 18.73 -8.83 -14.47
CA GLU A 556 18.17 -8.15 -13.30
C GLU A 556 19.25 -7.45 -12.47
N ILE A 557 20.42 -8.07 -12.27
CA ILE A 557 21.58 -7.46 -11.62
C ILE A 557 22.01 -6.18 -12.35
N ARG A 558 22.16 -6.24 -13.69
CA ARG A 558 22.52 -5.04 -14.48
C ARG A 558 21.45 -3.95 -14.39
N SER A 559 20.19 -4.30 -14.34
CA SER A 559 19.09 -3.36 -14.19
C SER A 559 19.09 -2.73 -12.79
N LEU A 560 19.28 -3.55 -11.76
CA LEU A 560 19.39 -3.07 -10.37
C LEU A 560 20.63 -2.19 -10.17
N GLN A 561 21.74 -2.45 -10.89
CA GLN A 561 22.89 -1.56 -10.86
C GLN A 561 22.56 -0.17 -11.43
N LYS A 562 21.79 -0.09 -12.51
CA LYS A 562 21.31 1.19 -13.05
C LYS A 562 20.37 1.89 -12.05
N MET A 563 19.51 1.12 -11.38
CA MET A 563 18.68 1.65 -10.30
C MET A 563 19.54 2.22 -9.18
N LEU A 564 20.57 1.48 -8.74
CA LEU A 564 21.48 1.91 -7.67
C LEU A 564 22.23 3.20 -8.04
N ASP A 565 22.67 3.35 -9.27
CA ASP A 565 23.36 4.55 -9.76
C ASP A 565 22.43 5.78 -9.68
N LEU A 566 21.17 5.65 -10.09
CA LEU A 566 20.16 6.70 -9.97
C LEU A 566 19.79 6.96 -8.51
N TRP A 567 19.66 5.89 -7.73
CA TRP A 567 19.32 6.00 -6.31
C TRP A 567 20.40 6.76 -5.52
N ASN A 568 21.68 6.50 -5.81
CA ASN A 568 22.79 7.24 -5.21
C ASN A 568 22.79 8.73 -5.58
N LYS A 569 22.40 9.09 -6.82
CA LYS A 569 22.21 10.51 -7.20
C LYS A 569 21.10 11.16 -6.40
N GLY A 570 19.96 10.48 -6.25
CA GLY A 570 18.85 10.97 -5.42
C GLY A 570 19.25 11.10 -3.95
N LEU A 571 20.02 10.14 -3.42
CA LEU A 571 20.51 10.20 -2.03
C LEU A 571 21.48 11.40 -1.81
N ALA A 572 22.36 11.68 -2.78
CA ALA A 572 23.21 12.87 -2.72
C ALA A 572 22.41 14.17 -2.66
N GLU A 573 21.32 14.27 -3.42
CA GLU A 573 20.41 15.41 -3.34
C GLU A 573 19.64 15.44 -2.00
N ALA A 574 19.25 14.30 -1.45
CA ALA A 574 18.61 14.25 -0.13
C ALA A 574 19.55 14.72 1.00
N VAL A 575 20.85 14.40 0.93
CA VAL A 575 21.88 14.94 1.86
C VAL A 575 21.94 16.47 1.76
N LEU A 576 21.95 17.02 0.55
CA LEU A 576 21.92 18.49 0.34
C LEU A 576 20.60 19.09 0.88
N ALA A 577 19.48 18.39 0.74
CA ALA A 577 18.20 18.81 1.31
C ALA A 577 18.28 18.90 2.85
N VAL A 578 18.92 17.96 3.53
CA VAL A 578 19.16 18.02 4.99
C VAL A 578 19.99 19.22 5.39
N GLU A 579 21.03 19.56 4.61
CA GLU A 579 21.88 20.73 4.86
C GLU A 579 21.09 22.04 4.74
N LYS A 580 20.18 22.11 3.75
CA LYS A 580 19.40 23.31 3.39
C LYS A 580 18.06 23.42 4.10
N ALA A 581 17.61 22.36 4.76
CA ALA A 581 16.32 22.34 5.44
C ALA A 581 16.22 23.38 6.54
N GLU A 582 15.06 24.00 6.64
CA GLU A 582 14.73 24.89 7.75
C GLU A 582 14.87 24.15 9.09
N PRO A 583 15.31 24.81 10.16
CA PRO A 583 15.55 24.14 11.46
C PRO A 583 14.38 23.29 11.96
N LYS A 584 13.15 23.80 11.83
CA LYS A 584 11.92 23.10 12.26
C LYS A 584 11.54 21.92 11.36
N LYS A 585 12.05 21.86 10.11
CA LYS A 585 11.77 20.82 9.09
C LYS A 585 12.94 19.84 8.92
N LYS A 586 14.03 20.05 9.64
CA LYS A 586 15.28 19.30 9.46
C LYS A 586 15.14 17.81 9.76
N ASP A 587 14.29 17.44 10.70
CA ASP A 587 14.09 16.04 11.03
C ASP A 587 13.31 15.30 9.94
N GLU A 588 12.37 15.96 9.25
CA GLU A 588 11.71 15.37 8.07
C GLU A 588 12.68 15.20 6.90
N ALA A 589 13.59 16.15 6.68
CA ALA A 589 14.64 15.99 5.66
C ALA A 589 15.58 14.82 5.96
N LYS A 590 15.97 14.63 7.23
CA LYS A 590 16.77 13.47 7.66
C LYS A 590 16.02 12.15 7.49
N ARG A 591 14.69 12.14 7.68
CA ARG A 591 13.88 10.93 7.44
C ARG A 591 13.78 10.59 5.96
N LEU A 592 13.72 11.61 5.09
CA LEU A 592 13.79 11.39 3.64
C LEU A 592 15.15 10.81 3.24
N GLU A 593 16.25 11.34 3.79
CA GLU A 593 17.60 10.81 3.61
C GLU A 593 17.68 9.36 4.10
N ALA A 594 17.21 9.06 5.33
CA ALA A 594 17.23 7.73 5.91
C ALA A 594 16.41 6.73 5.10
N LEU A 595 15.23 7.14 4.58
CA LEU A 595 14.42 6.33 3.68
C LEU A 595 15.17 6.01 2.38
N GLY A 596 15.78 7.01 1.74
CA GLY A 596 16.60 6.82 0.54
C GLY A 596 17.78 5.89 0.79
N HIS A 597 18.44 6.03 1.94
CA HIS A 597 19.57 5.20 2.37
C HIS A 597 19.14 3.74 2.60
N PHE A 598 18.03 3.51 3.32
CA PHE A 598 17.51 2.17 3.55
C PHE A 598 17.18 1.44 2.24
N ILE A 599 16.51 2.12 1.30
CA ILE A 599 16.17 1.52 -0.01
C ILE A 599 17.44 1.25 -0.82
N ARG A 600 18.42 2.16 -0.83
CA ARG A 600 19.74 1.91 -1.43
C ARG A 600 20.35 0.60 -0.93
N ASN A 601 20.35 0.41 0.38
CA ASN A 601 20.92 -0.78 1.00
C ASN A 601 20.11 -2.05 0.70
N ALA A 602 18.80 -1.95 0.54
CA ALA A 602 17.94 -3.04 0.06
C ALA A 602 18.26 -3.42 -1.41
N VAL A 603 18.54 -2.44 -2.28
CA VAL A 603 19.02 -2.69 -3.66
C VAL A 603 20.34 -3.45 -3.65
N ILE A 604 21.30 -3.00 -2.84
CA ILE A 604 22.62 -3.64 -2.68
C ILE A 604 22.44 -5.09 -2.22
N THR A 605 21.68 -5.32 -1.15
CA THR A 605 21.39 -6.69 -0.67
C THR A 605 20.77 -7.55 -1.76
N THR A 606 19.85 -7.01 -2.55
CA THR A 606 19.19 -7.77 -3.64
C THR A 606 20.21 -8.17 -4.72
N ILE A 607 21.11 -7.27 -5.10
CA ILE A 607 22.22 -7.58 -6.03
C ILE A 607 23.09 -8.69 -5.44
N HIS A 608 23.55 -8.53 -4.20
CA HIS A 608 24.41 -9.50 -3.52
C HIS A 608 23.78 -10.88 -3.40
N ILE A 609 22.47 -10.97 -3.13
CA ILE A 609 21.78 -12.27 -3.03
C ILE A 609 21.70 -12.95 -4.41
N LYS A 610 21.45 -12.22 -5.48
CA LYS A 610 21.43 -12.77 -6.85
C LYS A 610 22.82 -13.23 -7.29
N GLU A 611 23.86 -12.49 -6.97
CA GLU A 611 25.26 -12.87 -7.21
C GLU A 611 25.67 -14.08 -6.35
N TRP A 612 25.31 -14.08 -5.06
CA TRP A 612 25.51 -15.21 -4.16
C TRP A 612 24.87 -16.50 -4.69
N TRP A 613 23.61 -16.42 -5.14
CA TRP A 613 22.93 -17.57 -5.73
C TRP A 613 23.68 -18.07 -6.99
N ARG A 614 24.11 -17.16 -7.88
CA ARG A 614 24.84 -17.51 -9.09
C ARG A 614 26.18 -18.18 -8.77
N ALA A 615 26.93 -17.63 -7.84
CA ALA A 615 28.20 -18.20 -7.41
C ALA A 615 28.02 -19.59 -6.79
N ASN A 616 26.98 -19.80 -5.98
CA ASN A 616 26.65 -21.13 -5.46
C ASN A 616 26.36 -22.15 -6.56
N ILE A 617 25.54 -21.79 -7.56
CA ILE A 617 25.22 -22.70 -8.67
C ILE A 617 26.46 -22.98 -9.51
N ALA A 618 27.28 -21.98 -9.80
CA ALA A 618 28.52 -22.15 -10.56
C ALA A 618 29.52 -23.03 -9.79
N MET A 619 29.67 -22.86 -8.49
CA MET A 619 30.47 -23.70 -7.63
C MET A 619 30.02 -25.18 -7.70
N GLN A 620 28.74 -25.44 -7.62
CA GLN A 620 28.18 -26.79 -7.69
C GLN A 620 28.34 -27.43 -9.05
N ALA A 621 28.37 -26.64 -10.14
CA ALA A 621 28.57 -27.09 -11.51
C ALA A 621 30.04 -27.20 -11.89
N SER A 622 30.98 -26.83 -11.02
CA SER A 622 32.41 -26.88 -11.28
C SER A 622 32.93 -28.30 -11.53
N SER A 623 33.81 -28.45 -12.49
CA SER A 623 34.38 -29.74 -12.86
C SER A 623 35.67 -30.05 -12.08
N THR A 624 36.28 -29.07 -11.45
CA THR A 624 37.52 -29.21 -10.67
C THR A 624 37.43 -28.47 -9.33
N ALA A 625 38.27 -28.87 -8.38
CA ALA A 625 38.38 -28.22 -7.10
C ALA A 625 38.87 -26.77 -7.23
N GLU A 626 39.78 -26.51 -8.15
CA GLU A 626 40.31 -25.17 -8.43
C GLU A 626 39.22 -24.22 -8.96
N GLU A 627 38.35 -24.73 -9.82
CA GLU A 627 37.21 -23.96 -10.34
C GLU A 627 36.21 -23.67 -9.23
N ALA A 628 35.89 -24.65 -8.40
CA ALA A 628 35.00 -24.47 -7.25
C ALA A 628 35.56 -23.46 -6.23
N GLU A 629 36.87 -23.46 -6.01
CA GLU A 629 37.53 -22.50 -5.11
C GLU A 629 37.36 -21.03 -5.55
N LYS A 630 37.42 -20.75 -6.88
CA LYS A 630 37.17 -19.39 -7.40
C LYS A 630 35.77 -18.86 -6.98
N TYR A 631 34.79 -19.73 -7.08
CA TYR A 631 33.41 -19.33 -6.69
C TYR A 631 33.24 -19.25 -5.16
N LEU A 632 34.00 -20.02 -4.38
CA LEU A 632 34.07 -19.84 -2.93
C LEU A 632 34.68 -18.49 -2.56
N ASP A 633 35.74 -18.07 -3.25
CA ASP A 633 36.37 -16.76 -3.07
C ASP A 633 35.39 -15.63 -3.41
N GLU A 634 34.61 -15.78 -4.48
CA GLU A 634 33.52 -14.84 -4.85
C GLU A 634 32.41 -14.78 -3.79
N ILE A 635 31.97 -15.93 -3.29
CA ILE A 635 30.99 -16.05 -2.22
C ILE A 635 31.48 -15.33 -0.95
N GLU A 636 32.72 -15.54 -0.55
CA GLU A 636 33.34 -14.91 0.64
C GLU A 636 33.48 -13.40 0.46
N LYS A 637 33.82 -12.93 -0.75
CA LYS A 637 33.86 -11.50 -1.08
C LYS A 637 32.48 -10.85 -0.97
N ILE A 638 31.45 -11.45 -1.59
CA ILE A 638 30.06 -10.95 -1.51
C ILE A 638 29.59 -10.88 -0.06
N ALA A 639 29.93 -11.89 0.75
CA ALA A 639 29.59 -11.89 2.17
C ALA A 639 30.26 -10.73 2.94
N ALA A 640 31.52 -10.42 2.63
CA ALA A 640 32.22 -9.31 3.27
C ALA A 640 31.60 -7.95 2.89
N GLU A 641 31.25 -7.76 1.62
CA GLU A 641 30.56 -6.54 1.15
C GLU A 641 29.18 -6.39 1.79
N GLU A 642 28.43 -7.49 1.93
CA GLU A 642 27.12 -7.46 2.59
C GLU A 642 27.22 -7.18 4.10
N VAL A 643 28.24 -7.67 4.78
CA VAL A 643 28.49 -7.34 6.19
C VAL A 643 28.59 -5.82 6.39
N GLU A 644 29.31 -5.14 5.51
CA GLU A 644 29.44 -3.68 5.58
C GLU A 644 28.10 -2.98 5.25
N ASN A 645 27.34 -3.47 4.27
CA ASN A 645 26.01 -2.95 3.93
C ASN A 645 25.03 -3.10 5.10
N VAL A 646 25.06 -4.25 5.79
CA VAL A 646 24.22 -4.49 6.99
C VAL A 646 24.60 -3.54 8.14
N LYS A 647 25.91 -3.37 8.42
CA LYS A 647 26.39 -2.44 9.45
C LYS A 647 26.00 -0.99 9.15
N ASP A 648 26.07 -0.58 7.87
CA ASP A 648 25.68 0.74 7.41
C ASP A 648 24.15 0.99 7.58
N THR A 649 23.34 -0.07 7.55
CA THR A 649 21.89 0.01 7.74
C THR A 649 21.46 0.18 9.21
N ILE A 650 22.24 -0.33 10.17
CA ILE A 650 21.87 -0.30 11.59
C ILE A 650 21.54 1.11 12.10
N PRO A 651 22.41 2.13 11.94
CA PRO A 651 22.10 3.47 12.42
C PRO A 651 20.89 4.11 11.73
N VAL A 652 20.58 3.70 10.49
CA VAL A 652 19.45 4.19 9.72
C VAL A 652 18.12 3.76 10.36
N VAL A 653 17.98 2.47 10.69
CA VAL A 653 16.77 1.94 11.34
C VAL A 653 16.67 2.34 12.82
N GLU A 654 17.79 2.64 13.48
CA GLU A 654 17.77 3.20 14.84
C GLU A 654 17.35 4.68 14.86
N PHE A 655 17.53 5.40 13.75
CA PHE A 655 17.08 6.79 13.62
C PHE A 655 15.59 6.88 13.32
N ASP A 656 15.07 6.07 12.42
CA ASP A 656 13.65 6.05 12.04
C ASP A 656 13.06 4.65 12.28
N SER A 657 12.31 4.52 13.37
CA SER A 657 11.70 3.26 13.79
C SER A 657 10.61 2.72 12.85
N ARG A 658 10.18 3.51 11.84
CA ARG A 658 9.27 3.03 10.81
C ARG A 658 9.99 2.14 9.78
N LEU A 659 11.29 2.34 9.56
CA LEU A 659 12.08 1.53 8.65
C LEU A 659 12.27 0.11 9.21
N GLY A 660 12.08 -0.87 8.37
CA GLY A 660 12.15 -2.28 8.75
C GLY A 660 10.91 -2.84 9.43
N TRP A 661 9.85 -2.03 9.62
CA TRP A 661 8.56 -2.50 10.13
C TRP A 661 7.57 -2.73 8.99
N GLU A 662 7.06 -3.95 8.86
CA GLU A 662 6.10 -4.37 7.85
C GLU A 662 4.75 -4.66 8.52
N PRO A 663 3.65 -4.02 8.11
CA PRO A 663 2.38 -4.05 8.84
C PRO A 663 1.78 -5.43 9.10
N SER A 664 2.04 -6.42 8.24
CA SER A 664 1.52 -7.78 8.39
C SER A 664 2.49 -8.76 9.06
N MET A 665 3.74 -8.35 9.28
CA MET A 665 4.81 -9.19 9.84
C MET A 665 5.50 -8.56 11.05
N GLU A 666 5.16 -7.33 11.40
CA GLU A 666 5.85 -6.50 12.37
C GLU A 666 7.30 -6.19 11.96
N TYR A 667 8.23 -6.09 12.88
CA TYR A 667 9.62 -5.83 12.51
C TYR A 667 10.24 -7.00 11.76
N VAL A 668 10.83 -6.69 10.61
CA VAL A 668 11.56 -7.64 9.75
C VAL A 668 12.98 -7.17 9.45
N CYS A 669 13.31 -5.90 9.72
CA CYS A 669 14.63 -5.32 9.44
C CYS A 669 15.04 -4.23 10.46
N ASP A 670 14.69 -4.38 11.74
CA ASP A 670 15.23 -3.54 12.79
C ASP A 670 16.66 -3.95 13.14
N LYS A 671 17.27 -3.25 14.11
CA LYS A 671 18.62 -3.57 14.60
C LYS A 671 18.79 -5.04 14.96
N TRP A 672 17.80 -5.63 15.65
CA TRP A 672 17.87 -7.03 16.06
C TRP A 672 17.95 -7.99 14.86
N HIS A 673 17.16 -7.75 13.82
CA HIS A 673 17.17 -8.55 12.59
C HIS A 673 18.48 -8.36 11.80
N LEU A 674 19.02 -7.16 11.77
CA LEU A 674 20.31 -6.88 11.14
C LEU A 674 21.47 -7.57 11.88
N GLU A 675 21.48 -7.54 13.21
CA GLU A 675 22.45 -8.30 14.00
C GLU A 675 22.25 -9.82 13.85
N TRP A 676 21.02 -10.30 13.72
CA TRP A 676 20.74 -11.70 13.37
C TRP A 676 21.32 -12.04 11.99
N LYS A 677 21.18 -11.18 11.01
CA LYS A 677 21.75 -11.35 9.66
C LYS A 677 23.26 -11.46 9.71
N LEU A 678 23.96 -10.64 10.49
CA LEU A 678 25.43 -10.74 10.66
C LEU A 678 25.82 -12.13 11.19
N ARG A 679 25.15 -12.63 12.21
CA ARG A 679 25.41 -13.99 12.74
C ARG A 679 25.09 -15.08 11.72
N GLN A 680 24.07 -14.88 10.89
CA GLN A 680 23.68 -15.81 9.84
C GLN A 680 24.73 -15.86 8.74
N ILE A 681 25.31 -14.71 8.32
CA ILE A 681 26.42 -14.66 7.37
C ILE A 681 27.65 -15.40 7.94
N GLU A 682 28.02 -15.17 9.21
CA GLU A 682 29.11 -15.90 9.84
C GLU A 682 28.87 -17.43 9.83
N SER A 683 27.62 -17.85 10.02
CA SER A 683 27.28 -19.27 9.95
C SER A 683 27.48 -19.82 8.53
N ALA A 684 27.03 -19.08 7.50
CA ALA A 684 27.25 -19.48 6.11
C ALA A 684 28.74 -19.55 5.76
N LEU A 685 29.56 -18.61 6.23
CA LEU A 685 31.01 -18.61 6.02
C LEU A 685 31.73 -19.77 6.74
N ARG A 686 31.23 -20.23 7.87
CA ARG A 686 31.75 -21.47 8.48
C ARG A 686 31.46 -22.69 7.60
N GLU A 687 30.31 -22.73 6.95
CA GLU A 687 29.98 -23.79 5.99
C GLU A 687 30.90 -23.72 4.74
N THR A 688 31.15 -22.52 4.18
CA THR A 688 32.07 -22.38 3.04
C THR A 688 33.48 -22.85 3.42
N THR A 689 33.95 -22.49 4.61
CA THR A 689 35.27 -22.93 5.13
C THR A 689 35.32 -24.45 5.26
N ALA A 690 34.29 -25.09 5.77
CA ALA A 690 34.25 -26.55 5.88
C ALA A 690 34.24 -27.22 4.50
N TYR A 691 33.48 -26.66 3.55
CA TYR A 691 33.42 -27.16 2.17
C TYR A 691 34.77 -27.02 1.46
N ARG A 692 35.48 -25.89 1.62
CA ARG A 692 36.81 -25.66 1.10
C ARG A 692 37.82 -26.72 1.61
N ARG A 693 37.72 -27.09 2.91
CA ARG A 693 38.53 -28.18 3.46
C ARG A 693 38.24 -29.52 2.78
N MET A 694 36.98 -29.81 2.50
CA MET A 694 36.61 -31.04 1.77
C MET A 694 37.19 -31.08 0.34
N LEU A 695 37.15 -29.95 -0.38
CA LEU A 695 37.76 -29.83 -1.69
C LEU A 695 39.27 -30.09 -1.64
N ASN A 696 39.99 -29.63 -0.62
CA ASN A 696 41.40 -29.80 -0.42
C ASN A 696 41.83 -31.24 -0.07
N LEU A 697 40.93 -32.04 0.51
CA LEU A 697 41.17 -33.46 0.75
C LEU A 697 41.33 -34.27 -0.56
N HIS A 698 40.73 -33.79 -1.64
CA HIS A 698 40.87 -34.43 -2.97
C HIS A 698 42.15 -34.05 -3.69
N LYS A 699 42.92 -33.08 -3.21
CA LYS A 699 44.21 -32.65 -3.78
C LYS A 699 45.41 -33.43 -3.21
N GLN A 700 45.21 -34.18 -2.11
CA GLN A 700 46.20 -35.06 -1.46
C GLN A 700 46.09 -36.48 -1.99
#